data_8b952e5791fc6e1c7db0cdc4dd2512c8
#
_entry.id   8b952e5791fc6e1c7db0cdc4dd2512c8
#
_cell.length_a   1.000
_cell.length_b   1.000
_cell.length_c   1.000
_cell.angle_alpha   90.00
_cell.angle_beta   90.00
_cell.angle_gamma   90.00
#
_symmetry.space_group_name_H-M   'P 1'
#
loop_
_entity.id
_entity.type
_entity.pdbx_description
1 polymer ?
#
loop_
_entity_poly.entity_id
_entity_poly.type
_entity_poly.pdbx_seq_one_letter_code
_entity_poly.pdbx_strand_id
1 'polypeptide(L)'
;MPAFSQGLEKALHQALTFANERHHEYATLEHLLLALIDDTEAAAVMRACNVDLDELKHTVLTYIDTELDNLVTGYDEDSKPTAGFQRVIQRAVIHVQSSGREEVSGANVLVAIFAERESHAAYFLQEQQMTRYDAVNYISHGIAKRPGASESRTPRGAEDEQGGQNGAEPQEEGGKKKQQDALTAYCVNLNNKARAGKIDPLIGRDSEINRTIQVLCRRSKNNPLYVGDPGVGKTAIAEGLAKRIVEGDVPEVLQDATIFALDMGTLLAGTRYRGDFEERLKQVVKELEDYPGAVLFIDEIHTVIGAGATSGGAMDASNLLKPALSSGAIRCIGSTTYKEFRQFFEKDRALVRRFQKIDVNEPTVEDAIEIMKGLKPYFEEFHKVRYTSEAIKASVELSARYISDRKLPDKAIDVIDETGASQMLVPEAKRKKTIGIREIEATIATMARIPPKTVSADDEKVLQGLDVELKRVVYGQDTAITALTSAIKLARAGLREPEKPIGSYLFSGPTGVGKTEVAKQLAASLGVELIRFDMSEYMERHTVSRLIGAPPGYVGFDQGGLLTDGVDQHPHCVLLLDEVEKAHPDLFNILLQVMDHGKLTDHNGKQIDFRNVILIMTTNAGASDAQRAAIGFGSTKREGDDVEAINRLFTPEFRNRLDAIIPFGSLPVPVIHQVVQKFVMQLEAQLSERGVTFDLSPDAIAWLADKGYDERMGARPLGRVIQEHIKKPLADEVLFGKLKKGGTVRVTVEKKETGESGLKLESLADESPVQPKKEEPEDAPKPKKAVAKKPAAKKAVAQKPEPKGKDGNKRSLVPQLPRKS
;
A
#
# COMPACT_ATOMS: atom_id res chain seq x y z
N MET A 1 5.09 -3.65 -13.36
CA MET A 1 4.37 -3.24 -14.59
C MET A 1 4.48 -4.37 -15.57
N PRO A 2 3.44 -4.74 -16.29
CA PRO A 2 3.55 -5.76 -17.34
C PRO A 2 4.58 -5.32 -18.38
N ALA A 3 5.40 -6.27 -18.85
CA ALA A 3 6.41 -6.02 -19.87
C ALA A 3 5.74 -5.84 -21.25
N PHE A 4 6.39 -5.14 -22.15
CA PHE A 4 5.94 -5.10 -23.54
C PHE A 4 6.45 -6.34 -24.29
N SER A 5 5.62 -6.90 -25.20
CA SER A 5 6.08 -7.96 -26.08
C SER A 5 7.13 -7.44 -27.05
N GLN A 6 8.06 -8.31 -27.47
CA GLN A 6 9.09 -7.94 -28.46
C GLN A 6 8.47 -7.42 -29.77
N GLY A 7 7.30 -7.93 -30.17
CA GLY A 7 6.55 -7.44 -31.32
C GLY A 7 6.09 -6.00 -31.12
N LEU A 8 5.48 -5.72 -29.95
CA LEU A 8 4.99 -4.39 -29.62
C LEU A 8 6.14 -3.37 -29.49
N GLU A 9 7.27 -3.72 -28.85
CA GLU A 9 8.44 -2.83 -28.78
C GLU A 9 8.92 -2.43 -30.18
N LYS A 10 9.01 -3.40 -31.09
CA LYS A 10 9.37 -3.10 -32.49
C LYS A 10 8.33 -2.20 -33.17
N ALA A 11 7.04 -2.47 -32.98
CA ALA A 11 5.98 -1.64 -33.58
C ALA A 11 6.00 -0.19 -33.03
N LEU A 12 6.28 -0.01 -31.74
CA LEU A 12 6.42 1.33 -31.15
C LEU A 12 7.62 2.09 -31.73
N HIS A 13 8.77 1.42 -31.89
CA HIS A 13 9.94 2.01 -32.55
C HIS A 13 9.66 2.34 -34.02
N GLN A 14 8.99 1.44 -34.76
CA GLN A 14 8.61 1.68 -36.15
C GLN A 14 7.66 2.88 -36.30
N ALA A 15 6.67 3.03 -35.39
CA ALA A 15 5.77 4.18 -35.40
C ALA A 15 6.51 5.52 -35.26
N LEU A 16 7.52 5.57 -34.37
CA LEU A 16 8.38 6.75 -34.25
C LEU A 16 9.27 6.94 -35.46
N THR A 17 9.82 5.85 -36.01
CA THR A 17 10.63 5.91 -37.23
C THR A 17 9.83 6.42 -38.43
N PHE A 18 8.59 5.97 -38.60
CA PHE A 18 7.70 6.46 -39.67
C PHE A 18 7.39 7.96 -39.56
N ALA A 19 7.28 8.49 -38.33
CA ALA A 19 7.10 9.91 -38.10
C ALA A 19 8.41 10.70 -38.36
N ASN A 20 9.56 10.18 -37.92
CA ASN A 20 10.88 10.78 -38.16
C ASN A 20 11.24 10.84 -39.66
N GLU A 21 11.00 9.74 -40.39
CA GLU A 21 11.25 9.70 -41.84
C GLU A 21 10.48 10.76 -42.64
N ARG A 22 9.34 11.22 -42.10
CA ARG A 22 8.49 12.25 -42.66
C ARG A 22 8.69 13.62 -42.05
N HIS A 23 9.69 13.76 -41.16
CA HIS A 23 9.99 14.99 -40.40
C HIS A 23 8.77 15.54 -39.63
N HIS A 24 7.88 14.65 -39.14
CA HIS A 24 6.76 15.05 -38.30
C HIS A 24 7.22 15.30 -36.86
N GLU A 25 6.82 16.44 -36.29
CA GLU A 25 7.10 16.78 -34.89
C GLU A 25 6.50 15.76 -33.90
N TYR A 26 5.34 15.19 -34.28
CA TYR A 26 4.61 14.28 -33.42
C TYR A 26 4.29 12.96 -34.13
N ALA A 27 4.52 11.84 -33.44
CA ALA A 27 4.00 10.54 -33.81
C ALA A 27 2.53 10.39 -33.34
N THR A 28 1.61 10.24 -34.28
CA THR A 28 0.15 10.16 -34.05
C THR A 28 -0.32 8.70 -33.94
N LEU A 29 -1.62 8.50 -33.67
CA LEU A 29 -2.25 7.17 -33.63
C LEU A 29 -2.26 6.46 -35.00
N GLU A 30 -2.23 7.22 -36.08
CA GLU A 30 -2.17 6.73 -37.45
C GLU A 30 -0.79 6.12 -37.75
N HIS A 31 0.30 6.72 -37.26
CA HIS A 31 1.63 6.10 -37.31
C HIS A 31 1.70 4.81 -36.46
N LEU A 32 1.03 4.81 -35.31
CA LEU A 32 0.94 3.61 -34.48
C LEU A 32 0.15 2.50 -35.16
N LEU A 33 -0.99 2.83 -35.78
CA LEU A 33 -1.80 1.87 -36.53
C LEU A 33 -1.01 1.27 -37.70
N LEU A 34 -0.27 2.12 -38.44
CA LEU A 34 0.59 1.68 -39.53
C LEU A 34 1.62 0.65 -39.07
N ALA A 35 2.25 0.88 -37.93
CA ALA A 35 3.22 -0.05 -37.35
C ALA A 35 2.55 -1.34 -36.82
N LEU A 36 1.33 -1.28 -36.28
CA LEU A 36 0.58 -2.44 -35.81
C LEU A 36 0.08 -3.34 -36.96
N ILE A 37 -0.07 -2.83 -38.18
CA ILE A 37 -0.37 -3.66 -39.37
C ILE A 37 0.74 -4.67 -39.64
N ASP A 38 1.99 -4.31 -39.35
CA ASP A 38 3.17 -5.15 -39.52
C ASP A 38 3.49 -6.01 -38.27
N ASP A 39 2.79 -5.78 -37.13
CA ASP A 39 2.91 -6.62 -35.94
C ASP A 39 2.15 -7.93 -36.08
N THR A 40 2.79 -9.05 -35.76
CA THR A 40 2.24 -10.39 -35.96
C THR A 40 0.94 -10.67 -35.24
N GLU A 41 0.81 -10.20 -33.98
CA GLU A 41 -0.37 -10.43 -33.16
C GLU A 41 -1.52 -9.48 -33.50
N ALA A 42 -1.25 -8.20 -33.70
CA ALA A 42 -2.26 -7.24 -34.15
C ALA A 42 -2.79 -7.58 -35.56
N ALA A 43 -1.89 -7.94 -36.48
CA ALA A 43 -2.25 -8.38 -37.83
C ALA A 43 -3.13 -9.65 -37.84
N ALA A 44 -2.86 -10.61 -36.95
CA ALA A 44 -3.68 -11.80 -36.79
C ALA A 44 -5.11 -11.46 -36.35
N VAL A 45 -5.26 -10.52 -35.38
CA VAL A 45 -6.58 -10.04 -34.93
C VAL A 45 -7.31 -9.31 -36.05
N MET A 46 -6.65 -8.43 -36.79
CA MET A 46 -7.24 -7.68 -37.90
C MET A 46 -7.72 -8.63 -39.01
N ARG A 47 -6.91 -9.61 -39.42
CA ARG A 47 -7.29 -10.64 -40.42
C ARG A 47 -8.47 -11.49 -39.92
N ALA A 48 -8.50 -11.89 -38.67
CA ALA A 48 -9.60 -12.63 -38.07
C ALA A 48 -10.92 -11.84 -38.04
N CYS A 49 -10.81 -10.51 -37.93
CA CYS A 49 -11.95 -9.59 -38.03
C CYS A 49 -12.34 -9.22 -39.48
N ASN A 50 -11.75 -9.84 -40.48
CA ASN A 50 -12.00 -9.65 -41.90
C ASN A 50 -11.54 -8.27 -42.43
N VAL A 51 -10.47 -7.72 -41.87
CA VAL A 51 -9.84 -6.48 -42.35
C VAL A 51 -8.87 -6.81 -43.47
N ASP A 52 -8.92 -6.06 -44.58
CA ASP A 52 -7.92 -6.13 -45.63
C ASP A 52 -6.71 -5.25 -45.22
N LEU A 53 -5.60 -5.90 -44.86
CA LEU A 53 -4.41 -5.22 -44.36
C LEU A 53 -3.71 -4.36 -45.41
N ASP A 54 -3.78 -4.77 -46.70
CA ASP A 54 -3.13 -4.03 -47.77
C ASP A 54 -3.92 -2.74 -48.10
N GLU A 55 -5.25 -2.83 -48.14
CA GLU A 55 -6.13 -1.66 -48.30
C GLU A 55 -6.04 -0.71 -47.12
N LEU A 56 -6.05 -1.25 -45.88
CA LEU A 56 -5.90 -0.45 -44.67
C LEU A 56 -4.52 0.28 -44.64
N LYS A 57 -3.47 -0.44 -44.99
CA LYS A 57 -2.11 0.13 -45.05
C LYS A 57 -2.02 1.27 -46.06
N HIS A 58 -2.62 1.07 -47.24
CA HIS A 58 -2.65 2.10 -48.30
C HIS A 58 -3.45 3.34 -47.86
N THR A 59 -4.59 3.16 -47.22
CA THR A 59 -5.44 4.25 -46.72
C THR A 59 -4.73 5.07 -45.61
N VAL A 60 -4.11 4.37 -44.63
CA VAL A 60 -3.37 5.02 -43.54
C VAL A 60 -2.16 5.78 -44.09
N LEU A 61 -1.38 5.17 -45.00
CA LEU A 61 -0.24 5.86 -45.63
C LEU A 61 -0.67 7.10 -46.41
N THR A 62 -1.72 6.98 -47.24
CA THR A 62 -2.26 8.13 -47.99
C THR A 62 -2.66 9.26 -47.05
N TYR A 63 -3.33 8.94 -45.94
CA TYR A 63 -3.73 9.94 -44.96
C TYR A 63 -2.52 10.60 -44.28
N ILE A 64 -1.53 9.81 -43.86
CA ILE A 64 -0.29 10.35 -43.24
C ILE A 64 0.43 11.29 -44.20
N ASP A 65 0.52 10.92 -45.49
CA ASP A 65 1.27 11.67 -46.51
C ASP A 65 0.48 12.90 -47.07
N THR A 66 -0.86 12.98 -46.89
CA THR A 66 -1.65 14.11 -47.45
C THR A 66 -2.26 15.03 -46.41
N GLU A 67 -2.66 14.50 -45.24
CA GLU A 67 -3.44 15.29 -44.27
C GLU A 67 -2.58 15.68 -43.04
N LEU A 68 -1.42 15.11 -42.86
CA LEU A 68 -0.52 15.42 -41.73
C LEU A 68 0.62 16.38 -42.09
N ASP A 69 0.57 17.01 -43.25
CA ASP A 69 1.55 18.02 -43.69
C ASP A 69 1.76 19.15 -42.66
N ASN A 70 0.76 19.43 -41.83
CA ASN A 70 0.80 20.45 -40.76
C ASN A 70 1.76 20.07 -39.62
N LEU A 71 2.19 18.82 -39.55
CA LEU A 71 3.12 18.31 -38.50
C LEU A 71 4.58 18.31 -39.00
N VAL A 72 4.86 18.65 -40.24
CA VAL A 72 6.23 18.67 -40.80
C VAL A 72 6.98 19.85 -40.23
N THR A 73 8.12 19.59 -39.60
CA THR A 73 9.02 20.60 -39.06
C THR A 73 10.34 20.64 -39.85
N GLY A 74 10.91 21.82 -39.96
CA GLY A 74 12.22 22.01 -40.62
C GLY A 74 13.43 21.73 -39.71
N TYR A 75 13.25 21.15 -38.55
CA TYR A 75 14.32 20.85 -37.57
C TYR A 75 14.51 19.35 -37.45
N ASP A 76 15.75 18.88 -37.36
CA ASP A 76 16.17 17.49 -37.11
C ASP A 76 16.00 17.15 -35.59
N GLU A 77 14.80 17.27 -35.06
CA GLU A 77 14.48 16.77 -33.72
C GLU A 77 13.70 15.46 -33.83
N ASP A 78 13.96 14.51 -32.90
CA ASP A 78 13.21 13.25 -32.83
C ASP A 78 11.70 13.48 -32.55
N SER A 79 10.83 12.80 -33.30
CA SER A 79 9.38 12.87 -33.16
C SER A 79 8.91 12.46 -31.76
N LYS A 80 8.02 13.23 -31.18
CA LYS A 80 7.44 12.96 -29.85
C LYS A 80 6.06 12.31 -29.97
N PRO A 81 5.74 11.29 -29.14
CA PRO A 81 4.39 10.70 -29.18
C PRO A 81 3.33 11.70 -28.73
N THR A 82 2.22 11.79 -29.44
CA THR A 82 1.07 12.61 -29.05
C THR A 82 0.42 12.15 -27.75
N ALA A 83 -0.35 13.02 -27.10
CA ALA A 83 -1.11 12.66 -25.90
C ALA A 83 -2.08 11.49 -26.13
N GLY A 84 -2.69 11.40 -27.34
CA GLY A 84 -3.53 10.27 -27.74
C GLY A 84 -2.75 8.96 -27.82
N PHE A 85 -1.56 9.00 -28.42
CA PHE A 85 -0.65 7.85 -28.49
C PHE A 85 -0.29 7.34 -27.08
N GLN A 86 0.10 8.22 -26.18
CA GLN A 86 0.44 7.86 -24.81
C GLN A 86 -0.77 7.29 -24.04
N ARG A 87 -1.97 7.87 -24.18
CA ARG A 87 -3.19 7.36 -23.53
C ARG A 87 -3.56 5.95 -24.00
N VAL A 88 -3.43 5.65 -25.29
CA VAL A 88 -3.70 4.32 -25.83
C VAL A 88 -2.74 3.27 -25.24
N ILE A 89 -1.45 3.58 -25.16
CA ILE A 89 -0.48 2.68 -24.53
C ILE A 89 -0.79 2.47 -23.04
N GLN A 90 -1.04 3.56 -22.29
CA GLN A 90 -1.40 3.46 -20.88
C GLN A 90 -2.67 2.63 -20.66
N ARG A 91 -3.68 2.81 -21.51
CA ARG A 91 -4.95 2.05 -21.45
C ARG A 91 -4.72 0.55 -21.72
N ALA A 92 -3.86 0.21 -22.68
CA ALA A 92 -3.49 -1.18 -22.95
C ALA A 92 -2.77 -1.81 -21.74
N VAL A 93 -1.83 -1.08 -21.12
CA VAL A 93 -1.13 -1.52 -19.91
C VAL A 93 -2.10 -1.76 -18.74
N ILE A 94 -3.00 -0.82 -18.48
CA ILE A 94 -4.01 -0.93 -17.40
C ILE A 94 -4.94 -2.12 -17.65
N HIS A 95 -5.38 -2.32 -18.89
CA HIS A 95 -6.26 -3.42 -19.25
C HIS A 95 -5.58 -4.79 -19.06
N VAL A 96 -4.32 -4.92 -19.44
CA VAL A 96 -3.52 -6.14 -19.24
C VAL A 96 -3.28 -6.41 -17.76
N GLN A 97 -2.96 -5.36 -16.99
CA GLN A 97 -2.77 -5.45 -15.54
C GLN A 97 -4.06 -5.88 -14.82
N SER A 98 -5.22 -5.35 -15.23
CA SER A 98 -6.52 -5.73 -14.66
C SER A 98 -6.96 -7.14 -15.02
N SER A 99 -6.46 -7.69 -16.14
CA SER A 99 -6.74 -9.07 -16.59
C SER A 99 -5.72 -10.10 -16.09
N GLY A 100 -4.78 -9.71 -15.22
CA GLY A 100 -3.80 -10.63 -14.63
C GLY A 100 -2.75 -11.17 -15.61
N ARG A 101 -2.56 -10.53 -16.76
CA ARG A 101 -1.55 -10.90 -17.74
C ARG A 101 -0.25 -10.15 -17.50
N GLU A 102 0.88 -10.80 -17.76
CA GLU A 102 2.21 -10.23 -17.48
C GLU A 102 2.80 -9.44 -18.67
N GLU A 103 2.24 -9.57 -19.86
CA GLU A 103 2.80 -9.02 -21.10
C GLU A 103 1.73 -8.25 -21.91
N VAL A 104 2.09 -7.05 -22.37
CA VAL A 104 1.25 -6.21 -23.25
C VAL A 104 1.63 -6.48 -24.69
N SER A 105 0.69 -6.94 -25.51
CA SER A 105 0.90 -7.27 -26.92
C SER A 105 0.34 -6.20 -27.85
N GLY A 106 0.71 -6.23 -29.14
CA GLY A 106 0.15 -5.38 -30.18
C GLY A 106 -1.38 -5.51 -30.32
N ALA A 107 -1.91 -6.71 -30.05
CA ALA A 107 -3.35 -6.94 -30.01
C ALA A 107 -4.07 -6.13 -28.91
N ASN A 108 -3.44 -5.99 -27.74
CA ASN A 108 -4.02 -5.18 -26.66
C ASN A 108 -4.03 -3.69 -27.00
N VAL A 109 -2.99 -3.20 -27.66
CA VAL A 109 -2.89 -1.81 -28.13
C VAL A 109 -3.94 -1.55 -29.23
N LEU A 110 -4.13 -2.47 -30.16
CA LEU A 110 -5.17 -2.38 -31.19
C LEU A 110 -6.58 -2.21 -30.59
N VAL A 111 -6.92 -2.98 -29.55
CA VAL A 111 -8.21 -2.82 -28.83
C VAL A 111 -8.31 -1.45 -28.14
N ALA A 112 -7.19 -0.93 -27.64
CA ALA A 112 -7.16 0.35 -26.96
C ALA A 112 -7.36 1.54 -27.93
N ILE A 113 -6.97 1.41 -29.21
CA ILE A 113 -7.19 2.45 -30.25
C ILE A 113 -8.69 2.77 -30.41
N PHE A 114 -9.57 1.77 -30.34
CA PHE A 114 -11.03 1.98 -30.46
C PHE A 114 -11.62 2.87 -29.34
N ALA A 115 -10.89 3.10 -28.28
CA ALA A 115 -11.34 3.99 -27.21
C ALA A 115 -11.14 5.47 -27.54
N GLU A 116 -10.25 5.81 -28.48
CA GLU A 116 -10.04 7.15 -28.99
C GLU A 116 -10.96 7.36 -30.23
N ARG A 117 -12.26 7.54 -29.99
CA ARG A 117 -13.31 7.55 -31.02
C ARG A 117 -13.17 8.66 -32.05
N GLU A 118 -12.48 9.73 -31.72
CA GLU A 118 -12.24 10.88 -32.58
C GLU A 118 -10.95 10.76 -33.42
N SER A 119 -10.21 9.63 -33.32
CA SER A 119 -9.00 9.42 -34.10
C SER A 119 -9.32 8.83 -35.47
N HIS A 120 -8.57 9.23 -36.50
CA HIS A 120 -8.69 8.63 -37.84
C HIS A 120 -8.25 7.17 -37.84
N ALA A 121 -7.31 6.77 -36.96
CA ALA A 121 -6.92 5.40 -36.77
C ALA A 121 -8.11 4.49 -36.38
N ALA A 122 -8.95 4.93 -35.44
CA ALA A 122 -10.17 4.21 -35.07
C ALA A 122 -11.21 4.22 -36.20
N TYR A 123 -11.31 5.32 -36.93
CA TYR A 123 -12.22 5.46 -38.07
C TYR A 123 -11.87 4.48 -39.20
N PHE A 124 -10.61 4.36 -39.62
CA PHE A 124 -10.17 3.44 -40.65
C PHE A 124 -10.44 1.98 -40.32
N LEU A 125 -10.27 1.59 -39.05
CA LEU A 125 -10.64 0.24 -38.60
C LEU A 125 -12.15 0.00 -38.66
N GLN A 126 -12.97 1.01 -38.35
CA GLN A 126 -14.43 0.93 -38.44
C GLN A 126 -14.94 0.94 -39.89
N GLU A 127 -14.27 1.65 -40.76
CA GLU A 127 -14.57 1.66 -42.21
C GLU A 127 -14.39 0.25 -42.82
N GLN A 128 -13.37 -0.48 -42.35
CA GLN A 128 -13.18 -1.90 -42.66
C GLN A 128 -14.12 -2.81 -41.86
N GLN A 129 -15.20 -2.28 -41.27
CA GLN A 129 -16.21 -2.98 -40.50
C GLN A 129 -15.70 -3.76 -39.30
N MET A 130 -14.51 -3.43 -38.81
CA MET A 130 -13.97 -3.97 -37.56
C MET A 130 -14.52 -3.22 -36.36
N THR A 131 -15.08 -3.93 -35.38
CA THR A 131 -15.54 -3.34 -34.12
C THR A 131 -14.64 -3.76 -32.96
N ARG A 132 -14.65 -2.97 -31.90
CA ARG A 132 -13.96 -3.33 -30.67
C ARG A 132 -14.42 -4.70 -30.13
N TYR A 133 -15.70 -4.99 -30.28
CA TYR A 133 -16.29 -6.25 -29.84
C TYR A 133 -15.71 -7.46 -30.61
N ASP A 134 -15.56 -7.34 -31.93
CA ASP A 134 -14.95 -8.37 -32.77
C ASP A 134 -13.51 -8.67 -32.34
N ALA A 135 -12.71 -7.62 -32.10
CA ALA A 135 -11.32 -7.73 -31.63
C ALA A 135 -11.23 -8.44 -30.29
N VAL A 136 -12.05 -8.03 -29.31
CA VAL A 136 -12.08 -8.65 -27.98
C VAL A 136 -12.53 -10.10 -28.04
N ASN A 137 -13.53 -10.44 -28.84
CA ASN A 137 -14.00 -11.82 -29.01
C ASN A 137 -12.91 -12.75 -29.58
N TYR A 138 -12.16 -12.25 -30.56
CA TYR A 138 -11.07 -13.06 -31.10
C TYR A 138 -9.91 -13.23 -30.08
N ILE A 139 -9.53 -12.19 -29.37
CA ILE A 139 -8.45 -12.24 -28.38
C ILE A 139 -8.81 -13.15 -27.19
N SER A 140 -10.10 -13.10 -26.75
CA SER A 140 -10.55 -13.84 -25.56
C SER A 140 -11.02 -15.25 -25.86
N HIS A 141 -11.65 -15.48 -27.00
CA HIS A 141 -12.36 -16.72 -27.33
C HIS A 141 -11.93 -17.37 -28.65
N GLY A 142 -11.02 -16.75 -29.41
CA GLY A 142 -10.59 -17.24 -30.71
C GLY A 142 -11.67 -17.23 -31.78
N ILE A 143 -12.80 -16.53 -31.56
CA ILE A 143 -13.94 -16.50 -32.49
C ILE A 143 -13.66 -15.47 -33.57
N ALA A 144 -13.37 -15.95 -34.80
CA ALA A 144 -13.16 -15.10 -35.94
C ALA A 144 -14.49 -14.71 -36.59
N LYS A 145 -14.55 -13.51 -37.16
CA LYS A 145 -15.67 -13.01 -37.96
C LYS A 145 -15.72 -13.68 -39.34
N ARG A 146 -14.58 -14.17 -39.82
CA ARG A 146 -14.45 -14.86 -41.11
C ARG A 146 -14.86 -16.34 -40.97
N PRO A 147 -15.80 -16.86 -41.76
CA PRO A 147 -16.16 -18.26 -41.68
C PRO A 147 -14.95 -19.15 -42.02
N GLY A 148 -14.60 -20.07 -41.10
CA GLY A 148 -13.49 -21.03 -41.29
C GLY A 148 -12.14 -20.66 -40.67
N ALA A 149 -12.00 -19.47 -40.05
CA ALA A 149 -10.77 -19.03 -39.42
C ALA A 149 -10.83 -19.07 -37.85
N SER A 150 -11.78 -19.81 -37.28
CA SER A 150 -11.90 -19.95 -35.82
C SER A 150 -10.85 -20.96 -35.33
N GLU A 151 -9.84 -20.46 -34.64
CA GLU A 151 -8.90 -21.26 -33.87
C GLU A 151 -9.51 -21.61 -32.52
N SER A 152 -9.58 -22.91 -32.20
CA SER A 152 -9.94 -23.31 -30.83
C SER A 152 -8.78 -23.03 -29.89
N ARG A 153 -8.74 -21.83 -29.33
CA ARG A 153 -7.84 -21.50 -28.22
C ARG A 153 -8.47 -21.97 -26.93
N THR A 154 -7.89 -23.00 -26.33
CA THR A 154 -8.08 -23.32 -24.92
C THR A 154 -7.57 -22.14 -24.08
N PRO A 155 -8.29 -21.71 -23.02
CA PRO A 155 -7.78 -20.70 -22.11
C PRO A 155 -6.48 -21.21 -21.50
N ARG A 156 -5.36 -20.51 -21.74
CA ARG A 156 -4.06 -20.79 -21.15
C ARG A 156 -4.15 -20.54 -19.64
N GLY A 157 -4.06 -21.63 -18.89
CA GLY A 157 -4.07 -21.65 -17.43
C GLY A 157 -3.95 -23.06 -16.89
N ALA A 158 -3.31 -23.97 -17.62
CA ALA A 158 -2.83 -25.25 -17.09
C ALA A 158 -1.74 -25.75 -18.06
N GLU A 159 -0.50 -25.49 -17.73
CA GLU A 159 0.62 -26.28 -18.23
C GLU A 159 0.60 -27.60 -17.47
N ASP A 160 0.63 -28.72 -18.21
CA ASP A 160 1.62 -29.76 -18.00
C ASP A 160 1.51 -30.88 -19.04
N GLU A 161 2.61 -31.04 -19.77
CA GLU A 161 3.41 -32.21 -20.19
C GLU A 161 2.83 -33.31 -21.06
N GLN A 162 3.65 -33.50 -22.10
CA GLN A 162 4.05 -34.73 -22.79
C GLN A 162 3.17 -35.17 -23.98
N GLY A 163 3.66 -34.90 -25.16
CA GLY A 163 4.60 -35.76 -25.89
C GLY A 163 3.91 -36.85 -26.72
N GLY A 164 4.03 -36.78 -28.07
CA GLY A 164 4.02 -37.97 -28.90
C GLY A 164 2.96 -38.05 -29.99
N GLN A 165 3.29 -37.52 -31.16
CA GLN A 165 3.10 -38.03 -32.51
C GLN A 165 1.85 -38.87 -32.90
N ASN A 166 1.32 -38.42 -33.95
CA ASN A 166 0.87 -39.11 -35.20
C ASN A 166 -0.62 -39.01 -35.50
N GLY A 167 -0.82 -38.42 -36.65
CA GLY A 167 -2.06 -38.19 -37.32
C GLY A 167 -2.80 -39.46 -37.77
N ALA A 168 -4.06 -39.23 -37.91
CA ALA A 168 -4.89 -39.74 -39.03
C ALA A 168 -6.28 -39.14 -38.89
N GLU A 169 -6.79 -38.64 -39.96
CA GLU A 169 -8.13 -38.11 -40.18
C GLU A 169 -9.20 -39.23 -40.25
N PRO A 170 -10.48 -38.83 -40.40
CA PRO A 170 -11.54 -39.20 -39.51
C PRO A 170 -12.52 -40.20 -40.14
N GLN A 171 -13.27 -40.87 -39.32
CA GLN A 171 -14.54 -41.49 -39.77
C GLN A 171 -15.60 -41.32 -38.68
N GLU A 172 -16.69 -40.73 -39.12
CA GLU A 172 -17.96 -40.70 -38.40
C GLU A 172 -18.42 -42.14 -38.11
N GLU A 173 -18.64 -42.45 -36.86
CA GLU A 173 -19.63 -43.41 -36.46
C GLU A 173 -20.15 -43.08 -35.06
N GLY A 174 -21.47 -43.04 -34.95
CA GLY A 174 -22.22 -42.74 -33.73
C GLY A 174 -21.84 -43.67 -32.59
N GLY A 175 -21.09 -43.10 -31.62
CA GLY A 175 -20.77 -43.75 -30.38
C GLY A 175 -21.13 -42.81 -29.23
N LYS A 176 -21.97 -43.29 -28.31
CA LYS A 176 -22.40 -42.64 -27.06
C LYS A 176 -21.26 -41.84 -26.44
N LYS A 177 -21.37 -40.53 -26.34
CA LYS A 177 -20.54 -39.69 -25.45
C LYS A 177 -20.52 -40.38 -24.09
N LYS A 178 -19.36 -40.90 -23.66
CA LYS A 178 -19.12 -41.24 -22.26
C LYS A 178 -19.41 -39.97 -21.47
N GLN A 179 -20.51 -39.99 -20.72
CA GLN A 179 -20.76 -38.95 -19.71
C GLN A 179 -19.52 -38.93 -18.81
N GLN A 180 -18.74 -37.90 -18.88
CA GLN A 180 -17.73 -37.65 -17.82
C GLN A 180 -18.53 -37.50 -16.53
N ASP A 181 -18.17 -38.29 -15.51
CA ASP A 181 -18.83 -38.22 -14.19
C ASP A 181 -18.75 -36.78 -13.72
N ALA A 182 -19.90 -36.19 -13.35
CA ALA A 182 -20.00 -34.78 -12.93
C ALA A 182 -19.16 -34.50 -11.67
N LEU A 183 -19.00 -35.50 -10.81
CA LEU A 183 -18.07 -35.43 -9.66
C LEU A 183 -16.62 -35.22 -10.09
N THR A 184 -16.16 -35.87 -11.14
CA THR A 184 -14.79 -35.69 -11.64
C THR A 184 -14.60 -34.38 -12.37
N ALA A 185 -15.67 -33.86 -13.00
CA ALA A 185 -15.62 -32.59 -13.74
C ALA A 185 -15.71 -31.34 -12.86
N TYR A 186 -16.49 -31.41 -11.76
CA TYR A 186 -16.83 -30.20 -10.95
C TYR A 186 -16.44 -30.32 -9.48
N CYS A 187 -15.88 -31.43 -9.03
CA CYS A 187 -15.48 -31.64 -7.66
C CYS A 187 -14.05 -32.17 -7.56
N VAL A 188 -13.30 -31.68 -6.57
CA VAL A 188 -12.00 -32.20 -6.22
C VAL A 188 -12.13 -33.22 -5.10
N ASN A 189 -11.65 -34.46 -5.32
CA ASN A 189 -11.63 -35.49 -4.30
C ASN A 189 -10.49 -35.25 -3.33
N LEU A 190 -10.80 -34.77 -2.10
CA LEU A 190 -9.82 -34.44 -1.08
C LEU A 190 -9.09 -35.67 -0.51
N ASN A 191 -9.74 -36.85 -0.46
CA ASN A 191 -9.09 -38.06 -0.02
C ASN A 191 -7.97 -38.49 -1.00
N ASN A 192 -8.19 -38.32 -2.30
CA ASN A 192 -7.16 -38.58 -3.32
C ASN A 192 -6.03 -37.57 -3.23
N LYS A 193 -6.34 -36.30 -2.98
CA LYS A 193 -5.35 -35.24 -2.71
C LYS A 193 -4.50 -35.59 -1.46
N ALA A 194 -5.13 -36.12 -0.40
CA ALA A 194 -4.46 -36.57 0.81
C ALA A 194 -3.53 -37.77 0.54
N ARG A 195 -4.01 -38.78 -0.20
CA ARG A 195 -3.18 -39.95 -0.59
C ARG A 195 -1.98 -39.56 -1.44
N ALA A 196 -2.11 -38.53 -2.26
CA ALA A 196 -1.04 -37.99 -3.10
C ALA A 196 -0.04 -37.11 -2.31
N GLY A 197 -0.24 -36.91 -1.01
CA GLY A 197 0.61 -36.06 -0.17
C GLY A 197 0.52 -34.56 -0.48
N LYS A 198 -0.53 -34.13 -1.18
CA LYS A 198 -0.74 -32.74 -1.60
C LYS A 198 -1.58 -31.92 -0.62
N ILE A 199 -1.80 -32.41 0.60
CA ILE A 199 -2.49 -31.70 1.69
C ILE A 199 -1.48 -31.37 2.78
N ASP A 200 -1.44 -30.11 3.14
CA ASP A 200 -0.58 -29.62 4.22
C ASP A 200 -1.02 -30.19 5.59
N PRO A 201 -0.09 -30.35 6.52
CA PRO A 201 -0.43 -30.84 7.86
C PRO A 201 -1.30 -29.81 8.60
N LEU A 202 -2.44 -30.27 9.12
CA LEU A 202 -3.28 -29.45 9.98
C LEU A 202 -2.75 -29.50 11.42
N ILE A 203 -2.50 -28.36 12.01
CA ILE A 203 -1.94 -28.22 13.36
C ILE A 203 -2.86 -27.33 14.21
N GLY A 204 -3.09 -27.73 15.45
CA GLY A 204 -3.80 -26.90 16.44
C GLY A 204 -5.32 -26.75 16.22
N ARG A 205 -5.95 -27.62 15.40
CA ARG A 205 -7.38 -27.60 15.10
C ARG A 205 -8.12 -28.91 15.48
N ASP A 206 -7.59 -29.64 16.44
CA ASP A 206 -8.16 -30.93 16.86
C ASP A 206 -9.58 -30.82 17.45
N SER A 207 -9.88 -29.72 18.14
CA SER A 207 -11.20 -29.46 18.72
C SER A 207 -12.27 -29.30 17.63
N GLU A 208 -11.95 -28.54 16.57
CA GLU A 208 -12.85 -28.28 15.44
C GLU A 208 -13.05 -29.54 14.60
N ILE A 209 -11.98 -30.33 14.36
CA ILE A 209 -12.12 -31.62 13.67
C ILE A 209 -12.97 -32.59 14.47
N ASN A 210 -12.66 -32.77 15.76
CA ASN A 210 -13.43 -33.68 16.61
C ASN A 210 -14.91 -33.27 16.67
N ARG A 211 -15.17 -31.95 16.72
CA ARG A 211 -16.53 -31.43 16.66
C ARG A 211 -17.19 -31.71 15.32
N THR A 212 -16.46 -31.59 14.21
CA THR A 212 -16.92 -31.91 12.86
C THR A 212 -17.28 -33.38 12.73
N ILE A 213 -16.41 -34.29 13.19
CA ILE A 213 -16.65 -35.73 13.24
C ILE A 213 -17.90 -36.02 14.03
N GLN A 214 -18.03 -35.42 15.23
CA GLN A 214 -19.19 -35.59 16.07
C GLN A 214 -20.48 -35.15 15.38
N VAL A 215 -20.46 -34.04 14.64
CA VAL A 215 -21.61 -33.53 13.89
C VAL A 215 -21.97 -34.48 12.74
N LEU A 216 -20.98 -34.92 11.94
CA LEU A 216 -21.19 -35.83 10.80
C LEU A 216 -21.76 -37.20 11.23
N CYS A 217 -21.48 -37.66 12.45
CA CYS A 217 -22.00 -38.91 13.01
C CYS A 217 -23.43 -38.78 13.57
N ARG A 218 -24.05 -37.61 13.58
CA ARG A 218 -25.42 -37.39 14.08
C ARG A 218 -26.45 -37.95 13.12
N ARG A 219 -27.61 -38.34 13.66
CA ARG A 219 -28.78 -38.76 12.89
C ARG A 219 -29.45 -37.58 12.15
N SER A 220 -29.44 -36.41 12.77
CA SER A 220 -30.05 -35.17 12.26
C SER A 220 -29.13 -33.99 12.57
N LYS A 221 -29.23 -32.90 11.78
CA LYS A 221 -28.28 -31.76 11.83
C LYS A 221 -26.83 -32.22 11.70
N ASN A 222 -26.63 -33.13 10.77
CA ASN A 222 -25.36 -33.80 10.52
C ASN A 222 -24.48 -33.06 9.51
N ASN A 223 -24.83 -31.80 9.17
CA ASN A 223 -24.06 -30.97 8.28
C ASN A 223 -23.32 -29.91 9.11
N PRO A 224 -21.99 -29.97 9.27
CA PRO A 224 -21.22 -28.91 9.93
C PRO A 224 -21.13 -27.68 9.06
N LEU A 225 -21.17 -26.50 9.68
CA LEU A 225 -20.96 -25.21 9.03
C LEU A 225 -19.86 -24.48 9.78
N TYR A 226 -18.71 -24.31 9.15
CA TYR A 226 -17.62 -23.51 9.67
C TYR A 226 -17.93 -22.02 9.51
N VAL A 227 -17.95 -21.29 10.61
CA VAL A 227 -18.18 -19.85 10.61
C VAL A 227 -17.01 -19.17 11.28
N GLY A 228 -16.33 -18.30 10.55
CA GLY A 228 -15.15 -17.58 11.04
C GLY A 228 -14.67 -16.54 10.04
N ASP A 229 -13.78 -15.65 10.47
CA ASP A 229 -13.22 -14.62 9.61
C ASP A 229 -12.45 -15.22 8.41
N PRO A 230 -12.23 -14.48 7.32
CA PRO A 230 -11.34 -14.92 6.25
C PRO A 230 -9.92 -15.20 6.78
N GLY A 231 -9.24 -16.21 6.22
CA GLY A 231 -7.84 -16.51 6.57
C GLY A 231 -7.60 -17.24 7.89
N VAL A 232 -8.67 -17.67 8.64
CA VAL A 232 -8.49 -18.43 9.89
C VAL A 232 -8.28 -19.94 9.69
N GLY A 233 -8.27 -20.43 8.43
CA GLY A 233 -8.00 -21.84 8.11
C GLY A 233 -9.23 -22.74 8.04
N LYS A 234 -10.42 -22.24 7.66
CA LYS A 234 -11.68 -23.03 7.51
C LYS A 234 -11.54 -24.17 6.51
N THR A 235 -10.96 -23.90 5.35
CA THR A 235 -10.72 -24.89 4.27
C THR A 235 -9.73 -25.96 4.71
N ALA A 236 -8.68 -25.58 5.45
CA ALA A 236 -7.68 -26.49 5.98
C ALA A 236 -8.29 -27.52 6.96
N ILE A 237 -9.37 -27.18 7.69
CA ILE A 237 -10.06 -28.15 8.58
C ILE A 237 -10.72 -29.26 7.75
N ALA A 238 -11.33 -28.96 6.61
CA ALA A 238 -11.93 -29.95 5.73
C ALA A 238 -10.87 -30.85 5.08
N GLU A 239 -9.73 -30.27 4.65
CA GLU A 239 -8.58 -31.00 4.12
C GLU A 239 -7.93 -31.88 5.21
N GLY A 240 -7.75 -31.37 6.43
CA GLY A 240 -7.26 -32.14 7.56
C GLY A 240 -8.17 -33.28 7.95
N LEU A 241 -9.49 -33.12 7.86
CA LEU A 241 -10.44 -34.22 8.08
C LEU A 241 -10.29 -35.29 7.00
N ALA A 242 -10.12 -34.91 5.71
CA ALA A 242 -9.87 -35.88 4.64
C ALA A 242 -8.58 -36.67 4.86
N LYS A 243 -7.53 -36.03 5.39
CA LYS A 243 -6.28 -36.68 5.75
C LYS A 243 -6.48 -37.67 6.89
N ARG A 244 -7.19 -37.35 7.97
CA ARG A 244 -7.51 -38.28 9.06
C ARG A 244 -8.38 -39.47 8.59
N ILE A 245 -9.30 -39.26 7.67
CA ILE A 245 -10.08 -40.36 7.08
C ILE A 245 -9.14 -41.35 6.34
N VAL A 246 -8.18 -40.82 5.56
CA VAL A 246 -7.22 -41.64 4.82
C VAL A 246 -6.26 -42.37 5.75
N GLU A 247 -5.86 -41.74 6.85
CA GLU A 247 -4.99 -42.35 7.92
C GLU A 247 -5.76 -43.32 8.83
N GLY A 248 -7.09 -43.36 8.74
CA GLY A 248 -7.93 -44.25 9.58
C GLY A 248 -8.17 -43.74 10.99
N ASP A 249 -7.83 -42.48 11.28
CA ASP A 249 -7.99 -41.83 12.60
C ASP A 249 -9.41 -41.20 12.73
N VAL A 250 -10.43 -41.98 12.41
CA VAL A 250 -11.83 -41.58 12.49
C VAL A 250 -12.70 -42.77 12.93
N PRO A 251 -13.90 -42.52 13.51
CA PRO A 251 -14.84 -43.61 13.87
C PRO A 251 -15.25 -44.44 12.64
N GLU A 252 -15.61 -45.72 12.89
CA GLU A 252 -16.02 -46.68 11.84
C GLU A 252 -17.04 -46.14 10.83
N VAL A 253 -17.98 -45.30 11.29
CA VAL A 253 -19.02 -44.65 10.46
C VAL A 253 -18.45 -43.75 9.37
N LEU A 254 -17.22 -43.25 9.52
CA LEU A 254 -16.55 -42.30 8.61
C LEU A 254 -15.32 -42.88 7.91
N GLN A 255 -14.94 -44.14 8.17
CA GLN A 255 -13.75 -44.75 7.57
C GLN A 255 -13.84 -44.83 6.03
N ASP A 256 -15.04 -45.11 5.52
CA ASP A 256 -15.29 -45.19 4.08
C ASP A 256 -15.76 -43.85 3.49
N ALA A 257 -15.77 -42.77 4.27
CA ALA A 257 -16.23 -41.49 3.80
C ALA A 257 -15.23 -40.86 2.82
N THR A 258 -15.77 -40.29 1.77
CA THR A 258 -14.99 -39.53 0.76
C THR A 258 -15.49 -38.10 0.70
N ILE A 259 -14.57 -37.15 0.89
CA ILE A 259 -14.88 -35.71 0.84
C ILE A 259 -14.64 -35.18 -0.57
N PHE A 260 -15.69 -34.62 -1.17
CA PHE A 260 -15.66 -33.96 -2.48
C PHE A 260 -15.79 -32.45 -2.29
N ALA A 261 -14.76 -31.69 -2.61
CA ALA A 261 -14.79 -30.23 -2.58
C ALA A 261 -15.40 -29.71 -3.89
N LEU A 262 -16.51 -28.98 -3.83
CA LEU A 262 -17.15 -28.37 -4.97
C LEU A 262 -16.34 -27.20 -5.48
N ASP A 263 -15.95 -27.25 -6.75
CA ASP A 263 -15.28 -26.12 -7.42
C ASP A 263 -16.33 -25.23 -8.10
N MET A 264 -16.64 -24.12 -7.44
CA MET A 264 -17.61 -23.14 -7.93
C MET A 264 -17.14 -22.46 -9.22
N GLY A 265 -15.81 -22.27 -9.38
CA GLY A 265 -15.23 -21.67 -10.57
C GLY A 265 -15.47 -22.54 -11.82
N THR A 266 -15.17 -23.83 -11.72
CA THR A 266 -15.41 -24.79 -12.79
C THR A 266 -16.90 -24.99 -13.07
N LEU A 267 -17.75 -25.00 -12.03
CA LEU A 267 -19.19 -25.16 -12.18
C LEU A 267 -19.84 -23.98 -12.93
N LEU A 268 -19.34 -22.77 -12.73
CA LEU A 268 -19.81 -21.54 -13.38
C LEU A 268 -19.13 -21.29 -14.75
N ALA A 269 -17.99 -21.87 -15.00
CA ALA A 269 -17.24 -21.64 -16.24
C ALA A 269 -18.05 -22.07 -17.46
N GLY A 270 -18.20 -21.17 -18.43
CA GLY A 270 -18.89 -21.43 -19.69
C GLY A 270 -20.43 -21.53 -19.60
N THR A 271 -21.03 -21.26 -18.42
CA THR A 271 -22.51 -21.20 -18.31
C THR A 271 -23.00 -19.86 -18.86
N ARG A 272 -23.82 -19.90 -19.93
CA ARG A 272 -24.46 -18.71 -20.53
C ARG A 272 -25.84 -18.46 -19.96
N TYR A 273 -26.50 -19.53 -19.50
CA TYR A 273 -27.87 -19.50 -18.98
C TYR A 273 -27.93 -20.08 -17.57
N ARG A 274 -28.88 -19.58 -16.80
CA ARG A 274 -29.17 -20.08 -15.45
C ARG A 274 -29.44 -21.60 -15.40
N GLY A 275 -30.08 -22.13 -16.43
CA GLY A 275 -30.40 -23.56 -16.55
C GLY A 275 -29.16 -24.47 -16.56
N ASP A 276 -28.08 -24.04 -17.22
CA ASP A 276 -26.87 -24.84 -17.35
C ASP A 276 -26.20 -25.10 -15.99
N PHE A 277 -26.14 -24.07 -15.15
CA PHE A 277 -25.60 -24.18 -13.78
C PHE A 277 -26.48 -25.09 -12.91
N GLU A 278 -27.81 -24.89 -12.98
CA GLU A 278 -28.76 -25.70 -12.22
C GLU A 278 -28.70 -27.18 -12.63
N GLU A 279 -28.53 -27.47 -13.92
CA GLU A 279 -28.39 -28.83 -14.44
C GLU A 279 -27.10 -29.49 -13.97
N ARG A 280 -25.95 -28.78 -14.05
CA ARG A 280 -24.66 -29.29 -13.57
C ARG A 280 -24.71 -29.60 -12.09
N LEU A 281 -25.24 -28.67 -11.27
CA LEU A 281 -25.37 -28.88 -9.83
C LEU A 281 -26.30 -30.05 -9.51
N LYS A 282 -27.41 -30.24 -10.26
CA LYS A 282 -28.30 -31.39 -10.11
C LYS A 282 -27.61 -32.71 -10.42
N GLN A 283 -26.76 -32.74 -11.46
CA GLN A 283 -25.96 -33.92 -11.82
C GLN A 283 -24.97 -34.27 -10.70
N VAL A 284 -24.24 -33.25 -10.15
CA VAL A 284 -23.34 -33.46 -9.02
C VAL A 284 -24.08 -34.00 -7.81
N VAL A 285 -25.25 -33.44 -7.46
CA VAL A 285 -26.08 -33.88 -6.32
C VAL A 285 -26.52 -35.32 -6.50
N LYS A 286 -26.97 -35.69 -7.71
CA LYS A 286 -27.43 -37.05 -8.02
C LYS A 286 -26.28 -38.07 -7.92
N GLU A 287 -25.11 -37.77 -8.50
CA GLU A 287 -23.94 -38.65 -8.39
C GLU A 287 -23.44 -38.79 -6.95
N LEU A 288 -23.56 -37.73 -6.12
CA LEU A 288 -23.26 -37.83 -4.70
C LEU A 288 -24.24 -38.69 -3.92
N GLU A 289 -25.54 -38.68 -4.29
CA GLU A 289 -26.55 -39.55 -3.68
C GLU A 289 -26.28 -41.03 -3.98
N ASP A 290 -25.76 -41.32 -5.17
CA ASP A 290 -25.41 -42.67 -5.63
C ASP A 290 -24.03 -43.15 -5.08
N TYR A 291 -23.22 -42.25 -4.53
CA TYR A 291 -21.87 -42.57 -4.01
C TYR A 291 -21.88 -42.85 -2.48
N PRO A 292 -21.63 -44.10 -2.05
CA PRO A 292 -21.68 -44.47 -0.64
C PRO A 292 -20.66 -43.68 0.20
N GLY A 293 -21.12 -43.04 1.27
CA GLY A 293 -20.25 -42.31 2.18
C GLY A 293 -19.76 -40.95 1.65
N ALA A 294 -20.31 -40.43 0.56
CA ALA A 294 -19.95 -39.11 0.05
C ALA A 294 -20.27 -37.98 1.05
N VAL A 295 -19.32 -37.06 1.16
CA VAL A 295 -19.47 -35.81 1.93
C VAL A 295 -19.12 -34.64 1.00
N LEU A 296 -20.04 -33.76 0.75
CA LEU A 296 -19.82 -32.57 -0.07
C LEU A 296 -19.24 -31.44 0.77
N PHE A 297 -18.09 -30.91 0.41
CA PHE A 297 -17.54 -29.71 0.98
C PHE A 297 -17.78 -28.52 0.03
N ILE A 298 -18.41 -27.47 0.55
CA ILE A 298 -18.66 -26.24 -0.18
C ILE A 298 -17.97 -25.10 0.57
N ASP A 299 -16.88 -24.62 -0.01
CA ASP A 299 -16.25 -23.40 0.50
C ASP A 299 -17.06 -22.18 0.07
N GLU A 300 -17.10 -21.16 0.92
CA GLU A 300 -17.93 -19.97 0.71
C GLU A 300 -19.40 -20.31 0.32
N ILE A 301 -20.02 -21.23 1.08
CA ILE A 301 -21.37 -21.74 0.77
C ILE A 301 -22.42 -20.63 0.59
N HIS A 302 -22.16 -19.42 1.09
CA HIS A 302 -23.02 -18.26 0.89
C HIS A 302 -23.13 -17.83 -0.58
N THR A 303 -22.14 -18.16 -1.41
CA THR A 303 -22.16 -17.89 -2.86
C THR A 303 -23.24 -18.71 -3.57
N VAL A 304 -23.50 -19.91 -3.06
CA VAL A 304 -24.55 -20.81 -3.58
C VAL A 304 -25.94 -20.40 -3.06
N ILE A 305 -26.00 -19.83 -1.84
CA ILE A 305 -27.25 -19.57 -1.12
C ILE A 305 -27.75 -18.14 -1.33
N GLY A 306 -26.87 -17.18 -1.49
CA GLY A 306 -27.21 -15.75 -1.46
C GLY A 306 -27.07 -14.99 -2.76
N ALA A 307 -26.60 -15.59 -3.81
CA ALA A 307 -26.39 -14.98 -5.11
C ALA A 307 -27.66 -14.44 -5.80
N GLY A 308 -28.80 -14.40 -5.12
CA GLY A 308 -30.12 -14.12 -5.62
C GLY A 308 -30.76 -12.78 -5.35
N ALA A 309 -30.13 -11.87 -4.62
CA ALA A 309 -30.85 -10.70 -4.06
C ALA A 309 -30.58 -9.35 -4.74
N THR A 310 -29.76 -9.26 -5.77
CA THR A 310 -29.54 -8.00 -6.51
C THR A 310 -30.10 -8.06 -7.93
N SER A 311 -30.99 -7.13 -8.20
CA SER A 311 -31.65 -6.74 -9.45
C SER A 311 -31.12 -7.42 -10.73
N GLY A 312 -31.72 -8.58 -11.12
CA GLY A 312 -31.42 -9.17 -12.41
C GLY A 312 -31.34 -10.69 -12.47
N GLY A 313 -31.96 -11.43 -11.53
CA GLY A 313 -32.09 -12.89 -11.71
C GLY A 313 -30.97 -13.71 -11.11
N ALA A 314 -30.70 -13.52 -9.87
CA ALA A 314 -29.69 -14.26 -9.13
C ALA A 314 -30.05 -15.71 -8.88
N MET A 315 -29.07 -16.57 -8.96
CA MET A 315 -29.11 -18.02 -8.85
C MET A 315 -29.44 -18.45 -7.44
N ASP A 316 -30.68 -18.87 -7.17
CA ASP A 316 -31.04 -19.49 -5.90
C ASP A 316 -30.81 -21.02 -5.99
N ALA A 317 -29.53 -21.40 -6.00
CA ALA A 317 -29.11 -22.79 -5.96
C ALA A 317 -29.47 -23.49 -4.63
N SER A 318 -29.84 -22.73 -3.61
CA SER A 318 -30.28 -23.27 -2.32
C SER A 318 -31.49 -24.18 -2.45
N ASN A 319 -32.39 -23.89 -3.40
CA ASN A 319 -33.59 -24.71 -3.63
C ASN A 319 -33.26 -26.11 -4.21
N LEU A 320 -32.08 -26.26 -4.84
CA LEU A 320 -31.63 -27.56 -5.34
C LEU A 320 -30.98 -28.42 -4.25
N LEU A 321 -30.24 -27.79 -3.33
CA LEU A 321 -29.59 -28.50 -2.23
C LEU A 321 -30.54 -28.80 -1.07
N LYS A 322 -31.57 -27.98 -0.83
CA LYS A 322 -32.52 -28.15 0.26
C LYS A 322 -33.18 -29.54 0.29
N PRO A 323 -33.68 -30.14 -0.79
CA PRO A 323 -34.27 -31.49 -0.75
C PRO A 323 -33.26 -32.56 -0.35
N ALA A 324 -32.08 -32.61 -0.95
CA ALA A 324 -31.04 -33.60 -0.67
C ALA A 324 -30.50 -33.51 0.76
N LEU A 325 -30.32 -32.29 1.27
CA LEU A 325 -29.96 -32.06 2.68
C LEU A 325 -31.12 -32.38 3.64
N SER A 326 -32.36 -32.33 3.17
CA SER A 326 -33.54 -32.60 3.99
C SER A 326 -33.82 -34.08 4.17
N SER A 327 -33.62 -34.86 3.09
CA SER A 327 -33.73 -36.32 3.09
C SER A 327 -32.60 -36.99 3.88
N GLY A 328 -31.47 -36.27 4.09
CA GLY A 328 -30.24 -36.85 4.65
C GLY A 328 -29.51 -37.75 3.65
N ALA A 329 -29.88 -37.67 2.38
CA ALA A 329 -29.22 -38.41 1.29
C ALA A 329 -27.76 -37.97 1.12
N ILE A 330 -27.47 -36.69 1.34
CA ILE A 330 -26.15 -36.13 1.26
C ILE A 330 -25.72 -35.50 2.59
N ARG A 331 -24.48 -35.70 2.99
CA ARG A 331 -23.84 -34.95 4.05
C ARG A 331 -23.07 -33.78 3.44
N CYS A 332 -23.17 -32.60 4.04
CA CYS A 332 -22.50 -31.38 3.53
C CYS A 332 -21.73 -30.69 4.64
N ILE A 333 -20.50 -30.31 4.34
CA ILE A 333 -19.67 -29.40 5.12
C ILE A 333 -19.68 -28.06 4.42
N GLY A 334 -20.11 -26.99 5.09
CA GLY A 334 -20.05 -25.64 4.51
C GLY A 334 -19.03 -24.77 5.24
N SER A 335 -18.47 -23.79 4.56
CA SER A 335 -17.70 -22.71 5.17
C SER A 335 -18.31 -21.35 4.82
N THR A 336 -18.26 -20.39 5.75
CA THR A 336 -18.73 -19.02 5.52
C THR A 336 -18.10 -18.07 6.54
N THR A 337 -18.25 -16.76 6.32
CA THR A 337 -17.82 -15.76 7.30
C THR A 337 -18.98 -15.40 8.25
N TYR A 338 -18.67 -14.69 9.35
CA TYR A 338 -19.69 -14.21 10.28
C TYR A 338 -20.66 -13.22 9.63
N LYS A 339 -20.17 -12.40 8.69
CA LYS A 339 -20.96 -11.39 7.99
C LYS A 339 -22.01 -12.05 7.07
N GLU A 340 -21.55 -12.96 6.20
CA GLU A 340 -22.41 -13.67 5.26
C GLU A 340 -23.35 -14.66 5.98
N PHE A 341 -22.90 -15.28 7.09
CA PHE A 341 -23.77 -16.12 7.91
C PHE A 341 -25.01 -15.35 8.39
N ARG A 342 -24.82 -14.14 8.94
CA ARG A 342 -25.94 -13.28 9.37
C ARG A 342 -26.78 -12.79 8.20
N GLN A 343 -26.14 -12.46 7.08
CA GLN A 343 -26.82 -11.90 5.93
C GLN A 343 -27.67 -12.90 5.17
N PHE A 344 -27.21 -14.14 5.01
CA PHE A 344 -27.82 -15.16 4.16
C PHE A 344 -28.40 -16.34 4.95
N PHE A 345 -27.62 -16.94 5.87
CA PHE A 345 -28.04 -18.15 6.57
C PHE A 345 -29.11 -17.90 7.65
N GLU A 346 -28.95 -16.89 8.48
CA GLU A 346 -29.93 -16.63 9.58
C GLU A 346 -31.31 -16.29 9.05
N LYS A 347 -31.40 -15.76 7.85
CA LYS A 347 -32.65 -15.44 7.17
C LYS A 347 -33.37 -16.68 6.65
N ASP A 348 -32.64 -17.73 6.28
CA ASP A 348 -33.21 -19.00 5.79
C ASP A 348 -33.34 -20.04 6.93
N ARG A 349 -34.47 -20.01 7.61
CA ARG A 349 -34.80 -20.94 8.71
C ARG A 349 -34.69 -22.42 8.31
N ALA A 350 -34.88 -22.76 7.03
CA ALA A 350 -34.83 -24.13 6.56
C ALA A 350 -33.39 -24.66 6.52
N LEU A 351 -32.44 -23.84 6.13
CA LEU A 351 -30.99 -24.17 6.12
C LEU A 351 -30.43 -24.19 7.54
N VAL A 352 -30.70 -23.18 8.37
CA VAL A 352 -30.24 -23.12 9.77
C VAL A 352 -30.60 -24.37 10.55
N ARG A 353 -31.79 -24.98 10.31
CA ARG A 353 -32.21 -26.21 10.98
C ARG A 353 -31.42 -27.44 10.55
N ARG A 354 -30.73 -27.44 9.43
CA ARG A 354 -30.00 -28.57 8.86
C ARG A 354 -28.50 -28.52 9.10
N PHE A 355 -27.99 -27.33 9.31
CA PHE A 355 -26.57 -27.13 9.60
C PHE A 355 -26.33 -26.95 11.11
N GLN A 356 -25.18 -27.44 11.55
CA GLN A 356 -24.66 -27.18 12.89
C GLN A 356 -23.49 -26.22 12.77
N LYS A 357 -23.66 -25.02 13.32
CA LYS A 357 -22.58 -24.02 13.38
C LYS A 357 -21.41 -24.54 14.23
N ILE A 358 -20.20 -24.36 13.70
CA ILE A 358 -18.93 -24.56 14.36
C ILE A 358 -18.14 -23.26 14.19
N ASP A 359 -17.87 -22.57 15.28
CA ASP A 359 -17.11 -21.33 15.25
C ASP A 359 -15.62 -21.66 15.09
N VAL A 360 -14.97 -21.01 14.11
CA VAL A 360 -13.54 -21.12 13.82
C VAL A 360 -12.90 -19.77 14.13
N ASN A 361 -12.31 -19.68 15.31
CA ASN A 361 -11.68 -18.46 15.78
C ASN A 361 -10.25 -18.31 15.23
N GLU A 362 -9.76 -17.08 15.24
CA GLU A 362 -8.35 -16.78 14.97
C GLU A 362 -7.48 -17.52 16.01
N PRO A 363 -6.42 -18.25 15.58
CA PRO A 363 -5.51 -18.92 16.51
C PRO A 363 -4.74 -17.89 17.34
N THR A 364 -4.28 -18.32 18.53
CA THR A 364 -3.36 -17.51 19.33
C THR A 364 -2.01 -17.34 18.62
N VAL A 365 -1.19 -16.38 19.06
CA VAL A 365 0.15 -16.18 18.49
C VAL A 365 1.00 -17.45 18.67
N GLU A 366 0.91 -18.10 19.83
CA GLU A 366 1.61 -19.34 20.12
C GLU A 366 1.17 -20.49 19.18
N ASP A 367 -0.14 -20.68 19.01
CA ASP A 367 -0.68 -21.70 18.11
C ASP A 367 -0.27 -21.43 16.66
N ALA A 368 -0.30 -20.15 16.24
CA ALA A 368 0.12 -19.74 14.91
C ALA A 368 1.62 -20.02 14.67
N ILE A 369 2.49 -19.85 15.70
CA ILE A 369 3.90 -20.19 15.60
C ILE A 369 4.07 -21.70 15.37
N GLU A 370 3.30 -22.55 16.08
CA GLU A 370 3.36 -23.99 15.87
C GLU A 370 2.85 -24.39 14.48
N ILE A 371 1.77 -23.77 14.00
CA ILE A 371 1.27 -23.95 12.62
C ILE A 371 2.39 -23.60 11.62
N MET A 372 3.04 -22.46 11.78
CA MET A 372 4.10 -22.02 10.87
C MET A 372 5.34 -22.92 10.92
N LYS A 373 5.69 -23.48 12.09
CA LYS A 373 6.76 -24.48 12.19
C LYS A 373 6.44 -25.74 11.40
N GLY A 374 5.19 -26.18 11.41
CA GLY A 374 4.76 -27.35 10.66
C GLY A 374 4.70 -27.12 9.15
N LEU A 375 4.35 -25.91 8.71
CA LEU A 375 4.32 -25.53 7.30
C LEU A 375 5.71 -25.20 6.74
N LYS A 376 6.65 -24.81 7.58
CA LYS A 376 8.01 -24.41 7.21
C LYS A 376 8.68 -25.33 6.18
N PRO A 377 8.70 -26.68 6.32
CA PRO A 377 9.39 -27.55 5.37
C PRO A 377 8.88 -27.41 3.94
N TYR A 378 7.58 -27.20 3.76
CA TYR A 378 6.94 -27.07 2.46
C TYR A 378 7.36 -25.78 1.75
N PHE A 379 7.41 -24.66 2.47
CA PHE A 379 7.90 -23.40 1.94
C PHE A 379 9.41 -23.41 1.67
N GLU A 380 10.20 -24.12 2.50
CA GLU A 380 11.64 -24.32 2.30
C GLU A 380 11.93 -25.11 1.02
N GLU A 381 11.13 -26.14 0.75
CA GLU A 381 11.24 -26.93 -0.46
C GLU A 381 10.85 -26.14 -1.70
N PHE A 382 9.73 -25.42 -1.63
CA PHE A 382 9.22 -24.63 -2.74
C PHE A 382 10.16 -23.49 -3.15
N HIS A 383 10.60 -22.67 -2.18
CA HIS A 383 11.46 -21.51 -2.44
C HIS A 383 12.96 -21.85 -2.49
N LYS A 384 13.36 -23.08 -2.16
CA LYS A 384 14.77 -23.53 -2.06
C LYS A 384 15.60 -22.66 -1.11
N VAL A 385 15.01 -22.23 -0.01
CA VAL A 385 15.61 -21.42 1.06
C VAL A 385 15.40 -22.11 2.41
N ARG A 386 16.10 -21.67 3.45
CA ARG A 386 15.90 -22.14 4.83
C ARG A 386 15.46 -20.97 5.71
N TYR A 387 14.41 -21.16 6.49
CA TYR A 387 13.97 -20.18 7.47
C TYR A 387 14.53 -20.52 8.84
N THR A 388 15.10 -19.54 9.55
CA THR A 388 15.49 -19.75 10.95
C THR A 388 14.26 -19.86 11.84
N SER A 389 14.37 -20.52 13.00
CA SER A 389 13.25 -20.60 13.95
C SER A 389 12.83 -19.22 14.46
N GLU A 390 13.78 -18.30 14.56
CA GLU A 390 13.54 -16.91 14.95
C GLU A 390 12.79 -16.13 13.85
N ALA A 391 13.10 -16.40 12.55
CA ALA A 391 12.37 -15.82 11.43
C ALA A 391 10.90 -16.26 11.41
N ILE A 392 10.63 -17.55 11.68
CA ILE A 392 9.26 -18.08 11.79
C ILE A 392 8.51 -17.41 12.95
N LYS A 393 9.14 -17.28 14.11
CA LYS A 393 8.54 -16.58 15.25
C LYS A 393 8.28 -15.12 14.93
N ALA A 394 9.25 -14.43 14.33
CA ALA A 394 9.13 -13.03 13.94
C ALA A 394 8.03 -12.82 12.88
N SER A 395 7.85 -13.73 11.92
CA SER A 395 6.78 -13.61 10.91
C SER A 395 5.38 -13.59 11.54
N VAL A 396 5.15 -14.37 12.60
CA VAL A 396 3.88 -14.39 13.32
C VAL A 396 3.72 -13.16 14.22
N GLU A 397 4.70 -12.87 15.07
CA GLU A 397 4.62 -11.77 16.04
C GLU A 397 4.50 -10.41 15.34
N LEU A 398 5.33 -10.16 14.31
CA LEU A 398 5.33 -8.90 13.59
C LEU A 398 4.11 -8.76 12.68
N SER A 399 3.66 -9.84 12.01
CA SER A 399 2.42 -9.78 11.24
C SER A 399 1.20 -9.56 12.13
N ALA A 400 1.15 -10.17 13.31
CA ALA A 400 0.10 -9.92 14.29
C ALA A 400 0.05 -8.45 14.74
N ARG A 401 1.22 -7.84 14.86
CA ARG A 401 1.37 -6.45 15.34
C ARG A 401 1.10 -5.39 14.26
N TYR A 402 1.57 -5.64 13.03
CA TYR A 402 1.59 -4.62 11.98
C TYR A 402 0.57 -4.82 10.86
N ILE A 403 0.10 -6.05 10.62
CA ILE A 403 -0.89 -6.37 9.59
C ILE A 403 -2.24 -6.59 10.27
N SER A 404 -3.11 -5.58 10.24
CA SER A 404 -4.41 -5.58 10.93
C SER A 404 -5.59 -5.99 10.06
N ASP A 405 -5.47 -5.91 8.74
CA ASP A 405 -6.52 -6.19 7.75
C ASP A 405 -6.77 -7.70 7.53
N ARG A 406 -5.81 -8.55 7.92
CA ARG A 406 -5.87 -10.00 7.78
C ARG A 406 -5.73 -10.72 9.10
N LYS A 407 -6.13 -12.00 9.13
CA LYS A 407 -6.11 -12.85 10.32
C LYS A 407 -4.95 -13.86 10.30
N LEU A 408 -4.51 -14.29 11.49
CA LEU A 408 -3.65 -15.45 11.62
C LEU A 408 -4.41 -16.74 11.28
N PRO A 409 -3.74 -17.77 10.70
CA PRO A 409 -2.33 -17.83 10.32
C PRO A 409 -2.01 -17.23 8.94
N ASP A 410 -3.02 -16.89 8.13
CA ASP A 410 -2.92 -16.49 6.73
C ASP A 410 -1.89 -15.37 6.50
N LYS A 411 -1.99 -14.28 7.26
CA LYS A 411 -1.03 -13.16 7.16
C LYS A 411 0.42 -13.55 7.46
N ALA A 412 0.66 -14.54 8.32
CA ALA A 412 2.01 -15.02 8.61
C ALA A 412 2.52 -15.96 7.51
N ILE A 413 1.62 -16.72 6.89
CA ILE A 413 1.89 -17.54 5.71
C ILE A 413 2.31 -16.64 4.56
N ASP A 414 1.53 -15.60 4.27
CA ASP A 414 1.85 -14.63 3.22
C ASP A 414 3.22 -13.99 3.42
N VAL A 415 3.57 -13.61 4.66
CA VAL A 415 4.90 -13.03 4.96
C VAL A 415 6.03 -13.99 4.61
N ILE A 416 5.89 -15.28 4.94
CA ILE A 416 6.93 -16.27 4.65
C ILE A 416 7.01 -16.53 3.15
N ASP A 417 5.87 -16.68 2.49
CA ASP A 417 5.79 -16.94 1.06
C ASP A 417 6.39 -15.76 0.26
N GLU A 418 5.98 -14.53 0.57
CA GLU A 418 6.51 -13.32 -0.08
C GLU A 418 8.00 -13.10 0.20
N THR A 419 8.48 -13.43 1.43
CA THR A 419 9.91 -13.35 1.75
C THR A 419 10.71 -14.37 0.93
N GLY A 420 10.20 -15.60 0.77
CA GLY A 420 10.80 -16.62 -0.07
C GLY A 420 10.82 -16.21 -1.54
N ALA A 421 9.68 -15.72 -2.06
CA ALA A 421 9.54 -15.24 -3.43
C ALA A 421 10.48 -14.06 -3.72
N SER A 422 10.66 -13.13 -2.78
CA SER A 422 11.56 -11.99 -2.94
C SER A 422 13.01 -12.43 -3.21
N GLN A 423 13.46 -13.57 -2.64
CA GLN A 423 14.78 -14.12 -2.91
C GLN A 423 14.92 -14.68 -4.33
N MET A 424 13.82 -15.10 -4.95
CA MET A 424 13.84 -15.58 -6.34
C MET A 424 14.10 -14.44 -7.33
N LEU A 425 13.70 -13.21 -7.00
CA LEU A 425 13.96 -12.02 -7.81
C LEU A 425 15.43 -11.56 -7.77
N VAL A 426 16.18 -11.99 -6.75
CA VAL A 426 17.61 -11.64 -6.62
C VAL A 426 18.44 -12.56 -7.53
N PRO A 427 19.46 -12.00 -8.27
CA PRO A 427 20.38 -12.81 -9.06
C PRO A 427 21.01 -13.94 -8.25
N GLU A 428 21.14 -15.14 -8.83
CA GLU A 428 21.52 -16.37 -8.14
C GLU A 428 22.80 -16.27 -7.28
N ALA A 429 23.77 -15.50 -7.76
CA ALA A 429 25.04 -15.25 -7.04
C ALA A 429 24.87 -14.41 -5.75
N LYS A 430 23.75 -13.69 -5.58
CA LYS A 430 23.46 -12.83 -4.42
C LYS A 430 22.31 -13.37 -3.56
N ARG A 431 21.67 -14.49 -3.94
CA ARG A 431 20.55 -15.10 -3.19
C ARG A 431 21.02 -15.57 -1.82
N LYS A 432 20.26 -15.20 -0.80
CA LYS A 432 20.47 -15.72 0.54
C LYS A 432 19.83 -17.10 0.66
N LYS A 433 20.62 -18.10 1.01
CA LYS A 433 20.10 -19.47 1.24
C LYS A 433 19.38 -19.62 2.58
N THR A 434 19.62 -18.69 3.52
CA THR A 434 19.00 -18.70 4.86
C THR A 434 18.36 -17.34 5.10
N ILE A 435 17.07 -17.36 5.44
CA ILE A 435 16.25 -16.21 5.77
C ILE A 435 16.23 -16.03 7.28
N GLY A 436 16.64 -14.86 7.74
CA GLY A 436 16.63 -14.45 9.14
C GLY A 436 15.54 -13.43 9.44
N ILE A 437 15.58 -12.85 10.62
CA ILE A 437 14.64 -11.83 11.09
C ILE A 437 14.62 -10.60 10.17
N ARG A 438 15.78 -10.14 9.71
CA ARG A 438 15.90 -8.93 8.88
C ARG A 438 15.14 -9.00 7.54
N GLU A 439 15.13 -10.18 6.92
CA GLU A 439 14.41 -10.39 5.68
C GLU A 439 12.90 -10.37 5.92
N ILE A 440 12.44 -10.97 7.02
CA ILE A 440 11.04 -10.91 7.46
C ILE A 440 10.62 -9.48 7.78
N GLU A 441 11.44 -8.74 8.52
CA GLU A 441 11.20 -7.32 8.82
C GLU A 441 11.06 -6.48 7.55
N ALA A 442 11.92 -6.70 6.56
CA ALA A 442 11.85 -5.99 5.28
C ALA A 442 10.57 -6.30 4.50
N THR A 443 10.16 -7.58 4.48
CA THR A 443 8.92 -7.99 3.82
C THR A 443 7.70 -7.40 4.52
N ILE A 444 7.64 -7.48 5.85
CA ILE A 444 6.54 -6.89 6.64
C ILE A 444 6.47 -5.37 6.44
N ALA A 445 7.64 -4.69 6.41
CA ALA A 445 7.68 -3.27 6.13
C ALA A 445 7.05 -2.92 4.78
N THR A 446 7.29 -3.74 3.76
CA THR A 446 6.69 -3.58 2.43
C THR A 446 5.19 -3.86 2.44
N MET A 447 4.76 -5.01 3.02
CA MET A 447 3.36 -5.42 3.07
C MET A 447 2.49 -4.46 3.88
N ALA A 448 2.96 -4.05 5.06
CA ALA A 448 2.26 -3.14 5.95
C ALA A 448 2.47 -1.66 5.58
N ARG A 449 3.22 -1.36 4.51
CA ARG A 449 3.56 0.01 4.07
C ARG A 449 4.18 0.87 5.17
N ILE A 450 5.09 0.26 5.92
CA ILE A 450 5.79 0.89 7.04
C ILE A 450 7.25 1.11 6.62
N PRO A 451 7.89 2.22 7.02
CA PRO A 451 9.32 2.36 6.83
C PRO A 451 10.09 1.20 7.47
N PRO A 452 11.07 0.57 6.77
CA PRO A 452 11.82 -0.56 7.33
C PRO A 452 12.48 -0.28 8.68
N LYS A 453 12.84 0.97 8.93
CA LYS A 453 13.42 1.45 10.21
C LYS A 453 12.48 1.29 11.40
N THR A 454 11.17 1.34 11.19
CA THR A 454 10.16 1.25 12.26
C THR A 454 9.92 -0.19 12.72
N VAL A 455 10.28 -1.18 11.91
CA VAL A 455 10.11 -2.60 12.22
C VAL A 455 11.38 -3.18 12.86
N SER A 456 12.54 -2.55 12.62
CA SER A 456 13.84 -3.03 13.10
C SER A 456 14.22 -2.48 14.48
N ALA A 457 15.17 -3.13 15.15
CA ALA A 457 15.75 -2.70 16.43
C ALA A 457 16.42 -1.30 16.41
N ASP A 458 16.53 -0.66 15.23
CA ASP A 458 17.04 0.71 15.08
C ASP A 458 16.03 1.80 15.50
N ASP A 459 14.75 1.44 15.75
CA ASP A 459 13.71 2.38 16.24
C ASP A 459 14.09 3.03 17.58
N GLU A 460 14.81 2.32 18.44
CA GLU A 460 15.32 2.86 19.69
C GLU A 460 16.29 4.04 19.48
N LYS A 461 17.18 3.94 18.50
CA LYS A 461 18.16 5.01 18.21
C LYS A 461 17.49 6.25 17.63
N VAL A 462 16.49 6.03 16.75
CA VAL A 462 15.70 7.13 16.15
C VAL A 462 14.93 7.86 17.26
N LEU A 463 14.26 7.13 18.14
CA LEU A 463 13.53 7.71 19.27
C LEU A 463 14.46 8.40 20.29
N GLN A 464 15.67 7.89 20.48
CA GLN A 464 16.68 8.50 21.36
C GLN A 464 17.13 9.85 20.82
N GLY A 465 17.36 9.96 19.50
CA GLY A 465 17.82 11.17 18.80
C GLY A 465 16.70 12.16 18.42
N LEU A 466 15.43 11.77 18.50
CA LEU A 466 14.28 12.54 17.99
C LEU A 466 14.19 13.97 18.53
N ASP A 467 14.48 14.18 19.82
CA ASP A 467 14.47 15.51 20.47
C ASP A 467 15.52 16.43 19.83
N VAL A 468 16.72 15.92 19.60
CA VAL A 468 17.84 16.68 19.03
C VAL A 468 17.58 16.99 17.55
N GLU A 469 17.06 16.04 16.79
CA GLU A 469 16.74 16.23 15.37
C GLU A 469 15.65 17.29 15.18
N LEU A 470 14.57 17.21 15.94
CA LEU A 470 13.49 18.21 15.86
C LEU A 470 13.96 19.62 16.24
N LYS A 471 14.77 19.76 17.30
CA LYS A 471 15.33 21.06 17.72
C LYS A 471 16.31 21.66 16.72
N ARG A 472 16.97 20.84 15.90
CA ARG A 472 17.85 21.32 14.80
C ARG A 472 17.08 22.05 13.69
N VAL A 473 15.82 21.67 13.50
CA VAL A 473 15.02 22.15 12.35
C VAL A 473 13.92 23.12 12.76
N VAL A 474 13.39 22.97 13.98
CA VAL A 474 12.36 23.85 14.52
C VAL A 474 12.95 24.64 15.69
N TYR A 475 13.05 25.95 15.50
CA TYR A 475 13.69 26.84 16.48
C TYR A 475 12.70 27.44 17.47
N GLY A 476 13.13 27.61 18.73
CA GLY A 476 12.42 28.36 19.77
C GLY A 476 11.19 27.67 20.35
N GLN A 477 11.02 26.37 20.12
CA GLN A 477 9.94 25.56 20.67
C GLN A 477 10.46 24.36 21.47
N ASP A 478 11.60 24.54 22.18
CA ASP A 478 12.30 23.44 22.84
C ASP A 478 11.44 22.73 23.90
N THR A 479 10.65 23.48 24.65
CA THR A 479 9.74 22.93 25.67
C THR A 479 8.63 22.09 25.03
N ALA A 480 8.03 22.58 23.96
CA ALA A 480 6.99 21.86 23.22
C ALA A 480 7.53 20.58 22.59
N ILE A 481 8.72 20.63 21.96
CA ILE A 481 9.39 19.48 21.36
C ILE A 481 9.75 18.44 22.44
N THR A 482 10.29 18.86 23.58
CA THR A 482 10.64 17.93 24.66
C THR A 482 9.39 17.26 25.25
N ALA A 483 8.29 17.99 25.43
CA ALA A 483 7.02 17.43 25.88
C ALA A 483 6.46 16.40 24.87
N LEU A 484 6.48 16.74 23.58
CA LEU A 484 6.02 15.84 22.50
C LEU A 484 6.86 14.56 22.43
N THR A 485 8.19 14.69 22.41
CA THR A 485 9.08 13.54 22.30
C THR A 485 9.01 12.62 23.51
N SER A 486 8.84 13.20 24.72
CA SER A 486 8.63 12.43 25.95
C SER A 486 7.31 11.63 25.89
N ALA A 487 6.24 12.22 25.41
CA ALA A 487 4.94 11.57 25.28
C ALA A 487 5.00 10.44 24.23
N ILE A 488 5.67 10.66 23.10
CA ILE A 488 5.88 9.63 22.08
C ILE A 488 6.74 8.46 22.60
N LYS A 489 7.81 8.76 23.37
CA LYS A 489 8.65 7.73 24.00
C LYS A 489 7.85 6.88 24.98
N LEU A 490 7.00 7.50 25.79
CA LEU A 490 6.11 6.79 26.73
C LEU A 490 5.16 5.84 26.00
N ALA A 491 4.55 6.32 24.93
CA ALA A 491 3.63 5.52 24.10
C ALA A 491 4.34 4.32 23.45
N ARG A 492 5.55 4.53 22.92
CA ARG A 492 6.35 3.48 22.27
C ARG A 492 6.95 2.47 23.25
N ALA A 493 7.17 2.86 24.50
CA ALA A 493 7.59 1.96 25.58
C ALA A 493 6.52 0.93 26.00
N GLY A 494 5.34 0.96 25.38
CA GLY A 494 4.25 0.01 25.66
C GLY A 494 3.47 0.32 26.94
N LEU A 495 3.66 1.51 27.54
CA LEU A 495 2.99 1.94 28.76
C LEU A 495 1.60 2.57 28.52
N ARG A 496 1.08 2.45 27.30
CA ARG A 496 -0.25 2.93 26.91
C ARG A 496 -1.27 1.78 26.81
N GLU A 497 -2.54 2.12 26.73
CA GLU A 497 -3.61 1.18 26.44
C GLU A 497 -3.50 0.70 24.98
N PRO A 498 -3.55 -0.65 24.73
CA PRO A 498 -3.32 -1.22 23.39
C PRO A 498 -4.36 -0.78 22.33
N GLU A 499 -5.55 -0.38 22.78
CA GLU A 499 -6.67 -0.03 21.91
C GLU A 499 -6.68 1.42 21.43
N LYS A 500 -5.82 2.29 22.00
CA LYS A 500 -5.77 3.72 21.64
C LYS A 500 -4.71 4.03 20.56
N PRO A 501 -4.80 5.19 19.87
CA PRO A 501 -3.76 5.70 18.96
C PRO A 501 -2.39 5.81 19.63
N ILE A 502 -1.30 5.91 18.88
CA ILE A 502 0.06 6.13 19.45
C ILE A 502 0.08 7.35 20.37
N GLY A 503 -0.62 8.39 19.99
CA GLY A 503 -0.82 9.57 20.81
C GLY A 503 -1.78 10.54 20.17
N SER A 504 -2.51 11.28 21.02
CA SER A 504 -3.48 12.31 20.63
C SER A 504 -3.08 13.63 21.28
N TYR A 505 -2.49 14.52 20.48
CA TYR A 505 -1.85 15.75 20.94
C TYR A 505 -2.59 16.98 20.44
N LEU A 506 -2.81 17.96 21.33
CA LEU A 506 -3.34 19.26 20.96
C LEU A 506 -2.24 20.32 21.04
N PHE A 507 -1.84 20.90 19.92
CA PHE A 507 -0.89 21.99 19.83
C PHE A 507 -1.63 23.32 19.92
N SER A 508 -1.43 24.04 21.02
CA SER A 508 -2.05 25.34 21.27
C SER A 508 -1.04 26.47 21.10
N GLY A 509 -1.49 27.63 20.68
CA GLY A 509 -0.64 28.83 20.61
C GLY A 509 -0.88 29.68 19.35
N PRO A 510 -0.17 30.83 19.22
CA PRO A 510 -0.35 31.77 18.12
C PRO A 510 -0.14 31.17 16.74
N THR A 511 -0.69 31.81 15.72
CA THR A 511 -0.45 31.44 14.32
C THR A 511 1.02 31.69 13.94
N GLY A 512 1.61 30.85 13.10
CA GLY A 512 2.94 31.07 12.54
C GLY A 512 4.13 30.85 13.49
N VAL A 513 3.93 30.15 14.63
CA VAL A 513 5.00 29.81 15.60
C VAL A 513 5.65 28.45 15.35
N GLY A 514 5.19 27.68 14.35
CA GLY A 514 5.80 26.44 13.96
C GLY A 514 5.03 25.16 14.28
N LYS A 515 3.77 25.20 14.73
CA LYS A 515 2.94 24.01 15.06
C LYS A 515 2.89 22.98 13.91
N THR A 516 2.52 23.42 12.72
CA THR A 516 2.43 22.58 11.52
C THR A 516 3.82 22.08 11.08
N GLU A 517 4.87 22.88 11.27
CA GLU A 517 6.24 22.50 10.92
C GLU A 517 6.77 21.39 11.85
N VAL A 518 6.45 21.42 13.15
CA VAL A 518 6.80 20.33 14.07
C VAL A 518 6.14 19.01 13.63
N ALA A 519 4.87 19.04 13.28
CA ALA A 519 4.19 17.83 12.80
C ALA A 519 4.82 17.28 11.50
N LYS A 520 5.20 18.17 10.57
CA LYS A 520 5.88 17.79 9.33
C LYS A 520 7.25 17.17 9.57
N GLN A 521 8.05 17.79 10.44
CA GLN A 521 9.37 17.30 10.77
C GLN A 521 9.32 16.00 11.59
N LEU A 522 8.33 15.87 12.48
CA LEU A 522 8.08 14.61 13.20
C LEU A 522 7.81 13.45 12.23
N ALA A 523 6.93 13.66 11.24
CA ALA A 523 6.65 12.65 10.24
C ALA A 523 7.90 12.28 9.44
N ALA A 524 8.70 13.29 9.04
CA ALA A 524 9.96 13.07 8.31
C ALA A 524 11.01 12.31 9.14
N SER A 525 11.19 12.67 10.44
CA SER A 525 12.15 11.99 11.32
C SER A 525 11.74 10.55 11.64
N LEU A 526 10.44 10.29 11.79
CA LEU A 526 9.91 8.93 11.96
C LEU A 526 9.85 8.14 10.66
N GLY A 527 10.02 8.81 9.50
CA GLY A 527 9.91 8.21 8.19
C GLY A 527 8.49 7.77 7.82
N VAL A 528 7.46 8.36 8.42
CA VAL A 528 6.04 8.05 8.17
C VAL A 528 5.38 9.15 7.34
N GLU A 529 4.25 8.84 6.70
CA GLU A 529 3.49 9.81 5.91
C GLU A 529 2.82 10.86 6.81
N LEU A 530 2.75 12.11 6.31
CA LEU A 530 1.98 13.19 6.93
C LEU A 530 0.65 13.37 6.19
N ILE A 531 -0.45 12.99 6.81
CA ILE A 531 -1.80 13.26 6.31
C ILE A 531 -2.30 14.54 6.98
N ARG A 532 -2.60 15.57 6.18
CA ARG A 532 -3.02 16.87 6.68
C ARG A 532 -4.41 17.23 6.16
N PHE A 533 -5.27 17.68 7.08
CA PHE A 533 -6.56 18.26 6.79
C PHE A 533 -6.66 19.65 7.43
N ASP A 534 -7.06 20.65 6.67
CA ASP A 534 -7.39 21.99 7.17
C ASP A 534 -8.87 22.02 7.58
N MET A 535 -9.12 22.21 8.85
CA MET A 535 -10.48 22.12 9.39
C MET A 535 -11.35 23.30 9.00
N SER A 536 -10.78 24.36 8.44
CA SER A 536 -11.57 25.44 7.84
C SER A 536 -12.40 25.02 6.61
N GLU A 537 -12.02 23.90 5.97
CA GLU A 537 -12.81 23.32 4.87
C GLU A 537 -13.99 22.47 5.36
N TYR A 538 -14.02 22.13 6.66
CA TYR A 538 -14.96 21.20 7.28
C TYR A 538 -15.84 21.86 8.35
N MET A 539 -16.22 23.13 8.11
CA MET A 539 -17.09 23.90 9.00
C MET A 539 -18.56 23.45 8.92
N GLU A 540 -18.98 22.90 7.79
CA GLU A 540 -20.36 22.51 7.55
C GLU A 540 -20.55 21.00 7.68
N ARG A 541 -21.76 20.58 8.15
CA ARG A 541 -22.05 19.18 8.39
C ARG A 541 -21.85 18.28 7.17
N HIS A 542 -22.24 18.76 5.99
CA HIS A 542 -22.10 17.98 4.78
C HIS A 542 -20.63 17.78 4.35
N THR A 543 -19.73 18.71 4.71
CA THR A 543 -18.30 18.57 4.43
C THR A 543 -17.63 17.55 5.36
N VAL A 544 -18.11 17.42 6.61
CA VAL A 544 -17.63 16.37 7.54
C VAL A 544 -17.95 14.98 7.01
N SER A 545 -19.08 14.79 6.34
CA SER A 545 -19.43 13.53 5.70
C SER A 545 -18.42 13.12 4.61
N ARG A 546 -17.69 14.04 4.01
CA ARG A 546 -16.61 13.73 3.05
C ARG A 546 -15.37 13.13 3.71
N LEU A 547 -15.19 13.34 5.02
CA LEU A 547 -14.08 12.74 5.77
C LEU A 547 -14.29 11.25 6.05
N ILE A 548 -15.56 10.82 6.26
CA ILE A 548 -15.90 9.46 6.68
C ILE A 548 -16.62 8.67 5.58
N GLY A 549 -17.07 9.36 4.53
CA GLY A 549 -17.95 8.85 3.48
C GLY A 549 -19.38 9.35 3.65
N ALA A 550 -20.14 9.37 2.55
CA ALA A 550 -21.54 9.77 2.56
C ALA A 550 -22.46 8.60 2.97
N PRO A 551 -23.54 8.82 3.75
CA PRO A 551 -24.49 7.77 4.08
C PRO A 551 -25.20 7.22 2.83
N PRO A 552 -25.66 5.96 2.86
CA PRO A 552 -26.43 5.38 1.77
C PRO A 552 -27.63 6.26 1.34
N GLY A 553 -27.73 6.52 0.04
CA GLY A 553 -28.79 7.37 -0.54
C GLY A 553 -28.42 8.84 -0.78
N TYR A 554 -27.22 9.27 -0.42
CA TYR A 554 -26.68 10.59 -0.75
C TYR A 554 -25.73 10.54 -1.97
N VAL A 555 -25.63 11.65 -2.70
CA VAL A 555 -24.71 11.77 -3.85
C VAL A 555 -23.28 11.62 -3.34
N GLY A 556 -22.51 10.68 -3.95
CA GLY A 556 -21.12 10.38 -3.52
C GLY A 556 -20.99 9.21 -2.53
N PHE A 557 -22.06 8.41 -2.31
CA PHE A 557 -22.03 7.23 -1.45
C PHE A 557 -20.94 6.21 -1.85
N ASP A 558 -20.66 6.07 -3.15
CA ASP A 558 -19.62 5.16 -3.66
C ASP A 558 -18.19 5.69 -3.44
N GLN A 559 -18.04 6.93 -2.98
CA GLN A 559 -16.74 7.51 -2.66
C GLN A 559 -16.43 7.27 -1.18
N GLY A 560 -15.29 6.64 -0.90
CA GLY A 560 -14.78 6.48 0.47
C GLY A 560 -14.55 7.83 1.15
N GLY A 561 -14.41 7.83 2.46
CA GLY A 561 -14.10 9.05 3.21
C GLY A 561 -12.63 9.42 3.09
N LEU A 562 -12.32 10.68 2.84
CA LEU A 562 -10.95 11.16 2.68
C LEU A 562 -10.03 10.83 3.87
N LEU A 563 -10.55 10.94 5.09
CA LEU A 563 -9.83 10.61 6.32
C LEU A 563 -9.65 9.09 6.46
N THR A 564 -10.72 8.35 6.25
CA THR A 564 -10.72 6.88 6.39
C THR A 564 -9.85 6.24 5.32
N ASP A 565 -9.94 6.68 4.07
CA ASP A 565 -9.13 6.16 2.97
C ASP A 565 -7.64 6.54 3.13
N GLY A 566 -7.36 7.77 3.58
CA GLY A 566 -6.00 8.22 3.83
C GLY A 566 -5.29 7.37 4.89
N VAL A 567 -5.97 7.07 5.99
CA VAL A 567 -5.42 6.23 7.08
C VAL A 567 -5.36 4.76 6.66
N ASP A 568 -6.33 4.26 5.89
CA ASP A 568 -6.32 2.89 5.36
C ASP A 568 -5.13 2.66 4.40
N GLN A 569 -4.80 3.67 3.57
CA GLN A 569 -3.64 3.62 2.68
C GLN A 569 -2.31 3.73 3.42
N HIS A 570 -2.27 4.50 4.51
CA HIS A 570 -1.10 4.75 5.35
C HIS A 570 -1.41 4.50 6.83
N PRO A 571 -1.48 3.23 7.27
CA PRO A 571 -1.87 2.87 8.64
C PRO A 571 -0.92 3.42 9.70
N HIS A 572 0.33 3.70 9.32
CA HIS A 572 1.35 4.34 10.15
C HIS A 572 1.61 5.74 9.62
N CYS A 573 0.95 6.73 10.19
CA CYS A 573 1.07 8.11 9.74
C CYS A 573 1.00 9.10 10.92
N VAL A 574 1.43 10.32 10.64
CA VAL A 574 1.08 11.49 11.45
C VAL A 574 -0.15 12.13 10.82
N LEU A 575 -1.26 12.10 11.55
CA LEU A 575 -2.50 12.74 11.13
C LEU A 575 -2.57 14.13 11.76
N LEU A 576 -2.51 15.16 10.92
CA LEU A 576 -2.57 16.56 11.35
C LEU A 576 -3.93 17.17 10.98
N LEU A 577 -4.68 17.56 11.99
CA LEU A 577 -5.91 18.34 11.85
C LEU A 577 -5.61 19.80 12.23
N ASP A 578 -5.50 20.65 11.21
CA ASP A 578 -5.07 22.05 11.41
C ASP A 578 -6.30 22.94 11.70
N GLU A 579 -6.20 23.83 12.71
CA GLU A 579 -7.26 24.77 13.13
C GLU A 579 -8.57 24.06 13.55
N VAL A 580 -8.46 23.07 14.44
CA VAL A 580 -9.58 22.19 14.84
C VAL A 580 -10.77 22.94 15.43
N GLU A 581 -10.58 24.13 16.00
CA GLU A 581 -11.66 24.99 16.51
C GLU A 581 -12.63 25.48 15.45
N LYS A 582 -12.27 25.39 14.17
CA LYS A 582 -13.14 25.78 13.06
C LYS A 582 -14.04 24.66 12.57
N ALA A 583 -13.74 23.42 12.98
CA ALA A 583 -14.49 22.25 12.52
C ALA A 583 -15.93 22.22 13.05
N HIS A 584 -16.81 21.58 12.29
CA HIS A 584 -18.17 21.31 12.75
C HIS A 584 -18.14 20.42 14.03
N PRO A 585 -19.07 20.61 14.98
CA PRO A 585 -19.13 19.84 16.22
C PRO A 585 -19.18 18.32 16.03
N ASP A 586 -19.79 17.82 14.97
CA ASP A 586 -19.87 16.38 14.66
C ASP A 586 -18.48 15.74 14.50
N LEU A 587 -17.46 16.50 14.07
CA LEU A 587 -16.09 16.00 13.98
C LEU A 587 -15.53 15.61 15.36
N PHE A 588 -15.85 16.36 16.42
CA PHE A 588 -15.37 16.03 17.75
C PHE A 588 -15.89 14.68 18.24
N ASN A 589 -17.15 14.31 17.89
CA ASN A 589 -17.70 12.99 18.21
C ASN A 589 -16.93 11.86 17.51
N ILE A 590 -16.50 12.10 16.28
CA ILE A 590 -15.68 11.15 15.52
C ILE A 590 -14.31 11.00 16.17
N LEU A 591 -13.68 12.11 16.50
CA LEU A 591 -12.37 12.12 17.16
C LEU A 591 -12.41 11.45 18.54
N LEU A 592 -13.49 11.62 19.31
CA LEU A 592 -13.69 10.90 20.55
C LEU A 592 -13.68 9.39 20.35
N GLN A 593 -14.38 8.89 19.32
CA GLN A 593 -14.39 7.46 19.00
C GLN A 593 -12.98 6.97 18.61
N VAL A 594 -12.24 7.74 17.81
CA VAL A 594 -10.87 7.41 17.42
C VAL A 594 -9.96 7.36 18.65
N MET A 595 -10.02 8.37 19.54
CA MET A 595 -9.17 8.45 20.72
C MET A 595 -9.47 7.36 21.76
N ASP A 596 -10.73 6.91 21.89
CA ASP A 596 -11.11 5.88 22.86
C ASP A 596 -10.84 4.46 22.38
N HIS A 597 -11.16 4.17 21.13
CA HIS A 597 -11.16 2.81 20.60
C HIS A 597 -10.11 2.57 19.53
N GLY A 598 -9.38 3.58 19.07
CA GLY A 598 -8.38 3.48 18.00
C GLY A 598 -8.94 2.92 16.69
N LYS A 599 -10.27 2.97 16.51
CA LYS A 599 -10.96 2.46 15.32
C LYS A 599 -12.10 3.38 14.94
N LEU A 600 -12.30 3.55 13.65
CA LEU A 600 -13.43 4.29 13.09
C LEU A 600 -14.13 3.42 12.06
N THR A 601 -15.43 3.32 12.15
CA THR A 601 -16.23 2.61 11.15
C THR A 601 -16.73 3.62 10.13
N ASP A 602 -16.39 3.42 8.86
CA ASP A 602 -16.90 4.22 7.76
C ASP A 602 -18.40 3.92 7.49
N HIS A 603 -19.00 4.67 6.60
CA HIS A 603 -20.41 4.46 6.24
C HIS A 603 -20.66 3.14 5.49
N ASN A 604 -19.64 2.53 4.92
CA ASN A 604 -19.72 1.21 4.27
C ASN A 604 -19.60 0.05 5.27
N GLY A 605 -19.40 0.37 6.54
CA GLY A 605 -19.22 -0.61 7.61
C GLY A 605 -17.80 -1.17 7.69
N LYS A 606 -16.82 -0.59 6.96
CA LYS A 606 -15.41 -0.95 7.08
C LYS A 606 -14.83 -0.31 8.33
N GLN A 607 -14.16 -1.08 9.16
CA GLN A 607 -13.44 -0.57 10.32
C GLN A 607 -12.01 -0.21 9.93
N ILE A 608 -11.66 1.05 10.12
CA ILE A 608 -10.33 1.60 9.88
C ILE A 608 -9.57 1.68 11.20
N ASP A 609 -8.32 1.22 11.20
CA ASP A 609 -7.47 1.11 12.40
C ASP A 609 -6.59 2.34 12.56
N PHE A 610 -6.79 3.09 13.66
CA PHE A 610 -6.01 4.28 14.03
C PHE A 610 -4.98 4.01 15.13
N ARG A 611 -4.82 2.77 15.60
CA ARG A 611 -3.94 2.43 16.72
C ARG A 611 -2.47 2.76 16.46
N ASN A 612 -2.05 2.81 15.20
CA ASN A 612 -0.69 3.15 14.80
C ASN A 612 -0.55 4.58 14.28
N VAL A 613 -1.56 5.42 14.47
CA VAL A 613 -1.59 6.83 14.05
C VAL A 613 -1.13 7.73 15.21
N ILE A 614 -0.35 8.77 14.89
CA ILE A 614 -0.07 9.89 15.79
C ILE A 614 -1.02 11.01 15.38
N LEU A 615 -2.03 11.26 16.22
CA LEU A 615 -3.03 12.30 15.99
C LEU A 615 -2.53 13.63 16.57
N ILE A 616 -2.35 14.61 15.72
CA ILE A 616 -1.98 15.98 16.08
C ILE A 616 -3.09 16.92 15.65
N MET A 617 -3.58 17.69 16.57
CA MET A 617 -4.57 18.75 16.35
C MET A 617 -3.95 20.09 16.66
N THR A 618 -4.18 21.11 15.84
CA THR A 618 -3.69 22.46 16.15
C THR A 618 -4.86 23.38 16.45
N THR A 619 -4.64 24.32 17.35
CA THR A 619 -5.60 25.39 17.68
C THR A 619 -4.90 26.73 17.86
N ASN A 620 -5.59 27.81 17.49
CA ASN A 620 -5.18 29.19 17.76
C ASN A 620 -5.93 29.77 18.98
N ALA A 621 -6.73 28.96 19.66
CA ALA A 621 -7.46 29.36 20.86
C ALA A 621 -6.49 29.83 21.94
N GLY A 622 -6.89 30.88 22.67
CA GLY A 622 -6.08 31.52 23.67
C GLY A 622 -5.25 32.70 23.15
N ALA A 623 -4.64 32.57 21.97
CA ALA A 623 -3.87 33.67 21.37
C ALA A 623 -4.73 34.83 20.87
N SER A 624 -5.94 34.56 20.41
CA SER A 624 -6.91 35.59 19.96
C SER A 624 -7.58 36.32 21.14
N ASP A 625 -7.79 35.63 22.23
CA ASP A 625 -8.46 36.21 23.41
C ASP A 625 -7.48 37.03 24.27
N ALA A 626 -6.22 36.61 24.40
CA ALA A 626 -5.15 37.38 25.02
C ALA A 626 -4.91 38.73 24.30
N GLN A 627 -5.21 38.85 23.02
CA GLN A 627 -5.13 40.07 22.23
C GLN A 627 -6.35 40.99 22.40
N ARG A 628 -7.54 40.44 22.73
CA ARG A 628 -8.77 41.21 22.97
C ARG A 628 -8.81 41.84 24.36
N ALA A 629 -8.11 41.30 25.32
CA ALA A 629 -8.04 41.81 26.71
C ALA A 629 -7.16 43.07 26.92
N ALA A 630 -6.50 43.57 25.88
CA ALA A 630 -5.62 44.73 25.94
C ALA A 630 -6.33 46.09 25.92
N ILE A 631 -7.68 46.14 26.02
CA ILE A 631 -8.43 47.38 26.16
C ILE A 631 -8.81 47.58 27.64
N GLY A 632 -7.79 47.90 28.48
CA GLY A 632 -7.99 48.22 29.87
C GLY A 632 -6.67 48.40 30.61
N PHE A 633 -6.55 49.43 31.44
CA PHE A 633 -5.38 49.77 32.25
C PHE A 633 -4.92 48.55 33.08
N GLY A 634 -3.77 47.99 32.79
CA GLY A 634 -3.07 47.00 33.61
C GLY A 634 -3.22 45.52 33.23
N SER A 635 -2.86 45.09 32.04
CA SER A 635 -2.80 43.66 31.67
C SER A 635 -1.39 43.12 31.73
N THR A 636 -1.01 42.53 32.87
CA THR A 636 0.02 41.51 32.92
C THR A 636 -0.58 40.22 32.35
N LYS A 637 0.01 39.65 31.29
CA LYS A 637 -0.29 38.27 30.83
C LYS A 637 -0.24 37.34 32.04
N ARG A 638 -1.37 36.77 32.42
CA ARG A 638 -1.39 35.72 33.45
C ARG A 638 -1.07 34.41 32.77
N GLU A 639 -0.07 33.69 33.28
CA GLU A 639 0.14 32.29 32.94
C GLU A 639 -1.16 31.55 33.29
N GLY A 640 -1.89 31.07 32.25
CA GLY A 640 -3.15 30.35 32.42
C GLY A 640 -4.31 30.83 31.51
N ASP A 641 -4.21 32.00 30.89
CA ASP A 641 -5.27 32.53 30.01
C ASP A 641 -5.48 31.62 28.79
N ASP A 642 -4.43 30.97 28.28
CA ASP A 642 -4.49 30.01 27.18
C ASP A 642 -5.25 28.72 27.57
N VAL A 643 -5.07 28.28 28.84
CA VAL A 643 -5.76 27.07 29.35
C VAL A 643 -7.25 27.36 29.52
N GLU A 644 -7.61 28.57 29.93
CA GLU A 644 -9.00 28.97 30.11
C GLU A 644 -9.74 29.07 28.78
N ALA A 645 -9.10 29.57 27.73
CA ALA A 645 -9.66 29.62 26.40
C ALA A 645 -9.87 28.18 25.79
N ILE A 646 -8.92 27.29 26.02
CA ILE A 646 -9.06 25.86 25.63
C ILE A 646 -10.22 25.22 26.41
N ASN A 647 -10.36 25.57 27.71
CA ASN A 647 -11.44 25.07 28.56
C ASN A 647 -12.83 25.49 28.09
N ARG A 648 -12.95 26.68 27.48
CA ARG A 648 -14.21 27.19 26.91
C ARG A 648 -14.57 26.55 25.56
N LEU A 649 -13.59 26.23 24.72
CA LEU A 649 -13.80 25.72 23.37
C LEU A 649 -14.01 24.20 23.32
N PHE A 650 -13.26 23.47 24.14
CA PHE A 650 -13.29 22.01 24.14
C PHE A 650 -13.96 21.47 25.38
N THR A 651 -14.89 20.53 25.18
CA THR A 651 -15.59 19.89 26.31
C THR A 651 -14.60 19.18 27.24
N PRO A 652 -14.92 19.04 28.54
CA PRO A 652 -14.08 18.28 29.47
C PRO A 652 -13.85 16.82 28.98
N GLU A 653 -14.85 16.25 28.35
CA GLU A 653 -14.78 14.90 27.78
C GLU A 653 -13.69 14.78 26.71
N PHE A 654 -13.63 15.72 25.77
CA PHE A 654 -12.62 15.76 24.72
C PHE A 654 -11.20 15.95 25.29
N ARG A 655 -11.05 16.88 26.24
CA ARG A 655 -9.75 17.19 26.85
C ARG A 655 -9.15 16.03 27.64
N ASN A 656 -9.99 15.28 28.35
CA ASN A 656 -9.56 14.11 29.13
C ASN A 656 -9.09 12.93 28.29
N ARG A 657 -9.35 12.94 26.96
CA ARG A 657 -8.88 11.92 26.03
C ARG A 657 -7.61 12.30 25.29
N LEU A 658 -7.14 13.54 25.48
CA LEU A 658 -5.86 13.97 24.95
C LEU A 658 -4.72 13.44 25.83
N ASP A 659 -3.68 12.88 25.21
CA ASP A 659 -2.48 12.45 25.92
C ASP A 659 -1.68 13.67 26.44
N ALA A 660 -1.63 14.74 25.65
CA ALA A 660 -1.03 16.00 26.10
C ALA A 660 -1.57 17.22 25.34
N ILE A 661 -1.67 18.33 26.04
CA ILE A 661 -1.85 19.66 25.46
C ILE A 661 -0.48 20.33 25.47
N ILE A 662 0.04 20.67 24.29
CA ILE A 662 1.41 21.17 24.11
C ILE A 662 1.35 22.65 23.71
N PRO A 663 1.71 23.57 24.62
CA PRO A 663 1.71 25.00 24.35
C PRO A 663 2.93 25.43 23.52
N PHE A 664 2.68 26.20 22.47
CA PHE A 664 3.67 26.84 21.62
C PHE A 664 3.74 28.33 21.97
N GLY A 665 4.92 28.78 22.34
CA GLY A 665 5.17 30.17 22.68
C GLY A 665 5.37 31.07 21.46
N SER A 666 5.25 32.40 21.66
CA SER A 666 5.67 33.40 20.67
C SER A 666 7.19 33.30 20.42
N LEU A 667 7.62 33.57 19.19
CA LEU A 667 9.03 33.51 18.83
C LEU A 667 9.78 34.77 19.28
N PRO A 668 10.86 34.65 20.08
CA PRO A 668 11.72 35.78 20.40
C PRO A 668 12.56 36.22 19.20
N VAL A 669 12.96 37.50 19.17
CA VAL A 669 13.69 38.12 18.03
C VAL A 669 14.91 37.30 17.56
N PRO A 670 15.80 36.79 18.45
CA PRO A 670 16.94 35.97 17.99
C PRO A 670 16.52 34.71 17.23
N VAL A 671 15.40 34.11 17.62
CA VAL A 671 14.85 32.92 16.93
C VAL A 671 14.28 33.29 15.57
N ILE A 672 13.67 34.47 15.43
CA ILE A 672 13.18 34.95 14.14
C ILE A 672 14.34 35.13 13.16
N HIS A 673 15.50 35.60 13.60
CA HIS A 673 16.71 35.67 12.77
C HIS A 673 17.14 34.28 12.27
N GLN A 674 17.10 33.26 13.13
CA GLN A 674 17.41 31.87 12.72
C GLN A 674 16.38 31.34 11.70
N VAL A 675 15.11 31.69 11.88
CA VAL A 675 14.06 31.33 10.91
C VAL A 675 14.30 31.99 9.55
N VAL A 676 14.73 33.28 9.52
CA VAL A 676 15.11 33.97 8.28
C VAL A 676 16.26 33.22 7.61
N GLN A 677 17.31 32.89 8.36
CA GLN A 677 18.45 32.14 7.82
C GLN A 677 18.04 30.77 7.24
N LYS A 678 17.15 30.03 7.95
CA LYS A 678 16.59 28.77 7.45
C LYS A 678 15.88 28.93 6.10
N PHE A 679 15.03 29.96 5.95
CA PHE A 679 14.33 30.21 4.69
C PHE A 679 15.29 30.55 3.55
N VAL A 680 16.35 31.28 3.84
CA VAL A 680 17.38 31.62 2.83
C VAL A 680 18.22 30.38 2.47
N MET A 681 18.60 29.54 3.46
CA MET A 681 19.27 28.26 3.19
C MET A 681 18.41 27.32 2.34
N GLN A 682 17.10 27.30 2.58
CA GLN A 682 16.17 26.53 1.73
C GLN A 682 16.12 27.08 0.30
N LEU A 683 16.19 28.40 0.12
CA LEU A 683 16.26 29.03 -1.20
C LEU A 683 17.60 28.70 -1.89
N GLU A 684 18.70 28.73 -1.13
CA GLU A 684 20.04 28.36 -1.62
C GLU A 684 20.07 26.90 -2.08
N ALA A 685 19.46 25.98 -1.30
CA ALA A 685 19.33 24.58 -1.69
C ALA A 685 18.52 24.39 -2.98
N GLN A 686 17.46 25.20 -3.20
CA GLN A 686 16.69 25.18 -4.46
C GLN A 686 17.50 25.66 -5.67
N LEU A 687 18.49 26.52 -5.45
CA LEU A 687 19.32 27.10 -6.49
C LEU A 687 20.71 26.44 -6.59
N SER A 688 20.97 25.41 -5.77
CA SER A 688 22.26 24.71 -5.73
C SER A 688 22.64 24.07 -7.08
N GLU A 689 21.64 23.55 -7.82
CA GLU A 689 21.85 23.00 -9.17
C GLU A 689 22.32 24.08 -10.16
N ARG A 690 22.02 25.36 -9.90
CA ARG A 690 22.44 26.51 -10.69
C ARG A 690 23.69 27.18 -10.15
N GLY A 691 24.27 26.65 -9.05
CA GLY A 691 25.50 27.18 -8.46
C GLY A 691 25.36 28.58 -7.86
N VAL A 692 24.16 28.95 -7.36
CA VAL A 692 23.91 30.27 -6.75
C VAL A 692 23.97 30.14 -5.24
N THR A 693 24.81 30.94 -4.59
CA THR A 693 24.98 31.04 -3.14
C THR A 693 24.56 32.42 -2.60
N PHE A 694 24.21 32.49 -1.31
CA PHE A 694 23.76 33.73 -0.67
C PHE A 694 24.72 34.19 0.42
N ASP A 695 25.05 35.48 0.41
CA ASP A 695 25.78 36.18 1.45
C ASP A 695 24.88 37.29 2.03
N LEU A 696 24.26 37.01 3.20
CA LEU A 696 23.37 37.95 3.88
C LEU A 696 24.13 38.75 4.94
N SER A 697 24.04 40.05 4.83
CA SER A 697 24.54 40.91 5.92
C SER A 697 23.65 40.79 7.19
N PRO A 698 24.21 40.95 8.41
CA PRO A 698 23.42 40.93 9.62
C PRO A 698 22.26 41.95 9.61
N ASP A 699 22.48 43.12 9.00
CA ASP A 699 21.46 44.15 8.84
C ASP A 699 20.31 43.70 7.94
N ALA A 700 20.62 42.92 6.87
CA ALA A 700 19.59 42.36 5.98
C ALA A 700 18.74 41.31 6.69
N ILE A 701 19.35 40.47 7.54
CA ILE A 701 18.64 39.53 8.38
C ILE A 701 17.69 40.24 9.33
N ALA A 702 18.19 41.30 10.02
CA ALA A 702 17.38 42.10 10.93
C ALA A 702 16.22 42.78 10.19
N TRP A 703 16.47 43.35 9.01
CA TRP A 703 15.43 43.96 8.18
C TRP A 703 14.35 42.98 7.73
N LEU A 704 14.76 41.78 7.29
CA LEU A 704 13.83 40.71 6.89
C LEU A 704 13.01 40.23 8.09
N ALA A 705 13.61 40.13 9.26
CA ALA A 705 12.95 39.74 10.49
C ALA A 705 11.88 40.78 10.89
N ASP A 706 12.24 42.08 10.85
CA ASP A 706 11.33 43.18 11.19
C ASP A 706 10.12 43.24 10.23
N LYS A 707 10.35 43.14 8.93
CA LYS A 707 9.30 43.17 7.91
C LYS A 707 8.48 41.88 7.82
N GLY A 708 9.11 40.77 8.15
CA GLY A 708 8.55 39.41 7.98
C GLY A 708 7.88 38.86 9.23
N TYR A 709 7.98 39.52 10.37
CA TYR A 709 7.34 39.12 11.61
C TYR A 709 6.17 40.06 11.98
N ASP A 710 5.04 39.48 12.28
CA ASP A 710 3.85 40.15 12.80
C ASP A 710 3.42 39.49 14.10
N GLU A 711 3.13 40.28 15.16
CA GLU A 711 2.73 39.72 16.45
C GLU A 711 1.47 38.82 16.38
N ARG A 712 0.60 39.04 15.36
CA ARG A 712 -0.63 38.28 15.19
C ARG A 712 -0.45 37.05 14.26
N MET A 713 0.42 37.18 13.26
CA MET A 713 0.62 36.18 12.22
C MET A 713 1.93 35.39 12.38
N GLY A 714 2.74 35.72 13.39
CA GLY A 714 4.05 35.12 13.63
C GLY A 714 5.01 35.28 12.46
N ALA A 715 5.76 34.25 12.15
CA ALA A 715 6.69 34.21 11.02
C ALA A 715 6.01 33.89 9.65
N ARG A 716 4.66 33.79 9.60
CA ARG A 716 3.94 33.42 8.36
C ARG A 716 4.16 34.44 7.20
N PRO A 717 4.23 35.77 7.44
CA PRO A 717 4.50 36.74 6.39
C PRO A 717 5.93 36.66 5.83
N LEU A 718 6.89 36.08 6.53
CA LEU A 718 8.31 36.03 6.16
C LEU A 718 8.51 35.41 4.77
N GLY A 719 7.77 34.35 4.46
CA GLY A 719 7.83 33.70 3.14
C GLY A 719 7.45 34.65 2.00
N ARG A 720 6.45 35.56 2.22
CA ARG A 720 6.04 36.56 1.23
C ARG A 720 7.10 37.65 1.11
N VAL A 721 7.66 38.11 2.21
CA VAL A 721 8.71 39.14 2.22
C VAL A 721 9.94 38.63 1.43
N ILE A 722 10.37 37.41 1.66
CA ILE A 722 11.45 36.78 0.92
C ILE A 722 11.09 36.64 -0.57
N GLN A 723 9.84 36.27 -0.89
CA GLN A 723 9.38 36.18 -2.26
C GLN A 723 9.43 37.52 -2.99
N GLU A 724 8.98 38.59 -2.34
CA GLU A 724 8.90 39.92 -2.95
C GLU A 724 10.28 40.58 -3.08
N HIS A 725 11.09 40.50 -2.03
CA HIS A 725 12.33 41.25 -1.95
C HIS A 725 13.58 40.47 -2.37
N ILE A 726 13.53 39.15 -2.42
CA ILE A 726 14.66 38.31 -2.82
C ILE A 726 14.33 37.52 -4.10
N LYS A 727 13.26 36.67 -4.06
CA LYS A 727 13.00 35.74 -5.19
C LYS A 727 12.62 36.46 -6.48
N LYS A 728 11.77 37.47 -6.44
CA LYS A 728 11.36 38.19 -7.65
C LYS A 728 12.52 38.96 -8.32
N PRO A 729 13.33 39.79 -7.64
CA PRO A 729 14.46 40.45 -8.28
C PRO A 729 15.54 39.46 -8.75
N LEU A 730 15.70 38.34 -8.03
CA LEU A 730 16.68 37.31 -8.37
C LEU A 730 16.30 36.52 -9.63
N ALA A 731 15.02 36.35 -9.90
CA ALA A 731 14.54 35.55 -11.03
C ALA A 731 15.10 36.04 -12.37
N ASP A 732 15.10 37.37 -12.58
CA ASP A 732 15.64 37.97 -13.79
C ASP A 732 17.16 37.83 -13.89
N GLU A 733 17.87 37.94 -12.77
CA GLU A 733 19.34 37.78 -12.72
C GLU A 733 19.79 36.33 -12.99
N VAL A 734 18.99 35.35 -12.50
CA VAL A 734 19.25 33.90 -12.71
C VAL A 734 18.90 33.47 -14.13
N LEU A 735 17.82 34.02 -14.71
CA LEU A 735 17.38 33.63 -16.05
C LEU A 735 18.15 34.35 -17.17
N PHE A 736 18.38 35.65 -17.03
CA PHE A 736 18.88 36.51 -18.10
C PHE A 736 20.13 37.31 -17.71
N GLY A 737 20.43 37.39 -16.41
CA GLY A 737 21.48 38.24 -15.86
C GLY A 737 22.80 37.54 -15.59
N LYS A 738 23.59 38.09 -14.66
CA LYS A 738 24.95 37.66 -14.31
C LYS A 738 25.01 36.28 -13.67
N LEU A 739 23.90 35.78 -13.07
CA LEU A 739 23.86 34.51 -12.37
C LEU A 739 23.45 33.31 -13.23
N LYS A 740 23.39 33.50 -14.54
CA LYS A 740 23.06 32.42 -15.49
C LYS A 740 24.04 31.23 -15.44
N LYS A 741 25.31 31.49 -15.05
CA LYS A 741 26.36 30.46 -14.91
C LYS A 741 26.71 30.16 -13.43
N GLY A 742 25.88 30.62 -12.48
CA GLY A 742 26.17 30.57 -11.05
C GLY A 742 26.80 31.88 -10.55
N GLY A 743 26.99 31.99 -9.24
CA GLY A 743 27.59 33.13 -8.59
C GLY A 743 27.05 33.38 -7.18
N THR A 744 27.53 34.42 -6.54
CA THR A 744 27.12 34.77 -5.16
C THR A 744 26.19 35.98 -5.17
N VAL A 745 25.09 35.89 -4.48
CA VAL A 745 24.13 37.01 -4.24
C VAL A 745 24.40 37.62 -2.88
N ARG A 746 24.99 38.83 -2.89
CA ARG A 746 25.12 39.56 -1.65
C ARG A 746 23.89 40.41 -1.38
N VAL A 747 23.29 40.27 -0.21
CA VAL A 747 22.08 40.98 0.22
C VAL A 747 22.47 41.98 1.32
N THR A 748 22.31 43.26 1.04
CA THR A 748 22.61 44.36 1.97
C THR A 748 21.42 45.29 2.10
N VAL A 749 21.41 46.14 3.11
CA VAL A 749 20.40 47.19 3.32
C VAL A 749 20.88 48.50 2.76
N GLU A 750 20.09 49.11 1.89
CA GLU A 750 20.35 50.45 1.37
C GLU A 750 19.20 51.41 1.76
N LYS A 751 19.53 52.61 2.14
CA LYS A 751 18.54 53.69 2.40
C LYS A 751 18.19 54.33 1.05
N LYS A 752 16.97 54.18 0.63
CA LYS A 752 16.42 54.85 -0.55
C LYS A 752 16.34 56.39 -0.32
N GLU A 753 16.40 57.17 -1.40
CA GLU A 753 16.27 58.60 -1.36
C GLU A 753 14.96 59.08 -0.70
N THR A 754 13.97 58.23 -0.64
CA THR A 754 12.72 58.44 0.10
C THR A 754 12.81 58.29 1.62
N GLY A 755 13.98 57.95 2.16
CA GLY A 755 14.22 57.70 3.59
C GLY A 755 13.84 56.32 4.07
N GLU A 756 13.22 55.49 3.23
CA GLU A 756 12.90 54.08 3.57
C GLU A 756 14.10 53.15 3.34
N SER A 757 14.35 52.24 4.28
CA SER A 757 15.37 51.19 4.12
C SER A 757 14.82 50.09 3.22
N GLY A 758 15.58 49.69 2.22
CA GLY A 758 15.23 48.57 1.32
C GLY A 758 16.40 47.60 1.17
N LEU A 759 16.14 46.39 0.66
CA LEU A 759 17.19 45.44 0.34
C LEU A 759 17.80 45.74 -1.01
N LYS A 760 19.13 45.67 -1.09
CA LYS A 760 19.90 45.72 -2.30
C LYS A 760 20.53 44.35 -2.55
N LEU A 761 20.31 43.80 -3.75
CA LEU A 761 20.91 42.56 -4.19
C LEU A 761 22.04 42.87 -5.15
N GLU A 762 23.24 42.43 -4.83
CA GLU A 762 24.42 42.54 -5.72
C GLU A 762 24.78 41.15 -6.21
N SER A 763 24.61 40.96 -7.52
CA SER A 763 24.95 39.70 -8.20
C SER A 763 26.42 39.72 -8.62
N LEU A 764 27.24 38.90 -7.97
CA LEU A 764 28.64 38.66 -8.23
C LEU A 764 28.78 37.38 -9.04
N ALA A 765 29.20 37.49 -10.32
CA ALA A 765 29.47 36.33 -11.16
C ALA A 765 30.78 35.70 -10.71
N ASP A 766 30.80 34.40 -10.43
CA ASP A 766 32.03 33.67 -10.18
C ASP A 766 32.68 33.29 -11.52
N GLU A 767 33.94 33.72 -11.75
CA GLU A 767 34.72 33.32 -12.89
C GLU A 767 35.37 31.92 -12.74
N SER A 768 35.17 31.25 -11.60
CA SER A 768 35.73 29.93 -11.31
C SER A 768 34.63 28.95 -10.86
N PRO A 769 34.62 27.70 -11.32
CA PRO A 769 33.69 26.71 -10.82
C PRO A 769 33.96 26.41 -9.35
N VAL A 770 33.02 26.72 -8.48
CA VAL A 770 33.06 26.40 -7.05
C VAL A 770 32.92 24.90 -6.90
N GLN A 771 34.02 24.21 -6.54
CA GLN A 771 33.94 22.85 -6.05
C GLN A 771 33.21 22.86 -4.70
N PRO A 772 32.23 21.96 -4.46
CA PRO A 772 31.57 21.90 -3.17
C PRO A 772 32.58 21.61 -2.06
N LYS A 773 32.69 22.52 -1.09
CA LYS A 773 33.45 22.30 0.12
C LYS A 773 32.84 21.11 0.87
N LYS A 774 33.62 20.04 1.02
CA LYS A 774 33.34 19.00 2.02
C LYS A 774 33.31 19.68 3.39
N GLU A 775 32.17 19.68 4.05
CA GLU A 775 32.05 20.06 5.43
C GLU A 775 32.86 19.07 6.27
N GLU A 776 33.99 19.53 6.83
CA GLU A 776 34.63 18.84 7.93
C GLU A 776 33.84 19.17 9.21
N PRO A 777 33.53 18.19 10.07
CA PRO A 777 32.81 18.45 11.31
C PRO A 777 33.68 19.32 12.23
N GLU A 778 33.14 20.50 12.61
CA GLU A 778 33.66 21.34 13.68
C GLU A 778 33.50 20.62 15.02
N ASP A 779 34.42 19.78 15.39
CA ASP A 779 34.77 19.36 16.77
C ASP A 779 35.70 18.15 16.72
N ALA A 780 36.93 18.36 16.24
CA ALA A 780 38.04 17.49 16.56
C ALA A 780 39.17 18.31 17.19
N PRO A 781 39.70 17.92 18.36
CA PRO A 781 40.76 18.66 19.02
C PRO A 781 42.05 18.65 18.16
N LYS A 782 42.58 19.85 17.88
CA LYS A 782 43.78 20.05 17.08
C LYS A 782 44.98 19.27 17.67
N PRO A 783 45.71 18.46 16.90
CA PRO A 783 46.91 17.81 17.39
C PRO A 783 48.03 18.84 17.52
N LYS A 784 48.66 18.87 18.71
CA LYS A 784 49.84 19.70 19.02
C LYS A 784 50.97 19.36 18.10
N LYS A 785 51.56 20.39 17.43
CA LYS A 785 52.74 20.29 16.59
C LYS A 785 53.92 19.68 17.34
N ALA A 786 54.37 18.51 16.91
CA ALA A 786 55.59 17.91 17.35
C ALA A 786 56.80 18.49 16.53
N VAL A 787 57.77 19.01 17.24
CA VAL A 787 59.01 19.53 16.70
C VAL A 787 59.87 18.40 16.17
N ALA A 788 60.29 18.49 14.90
CA ALA A 788 61.20 17.59 14.25
C ALA A 788 62.59 17.64 14.85
N LYS A 789 63.14 16.52 15.30
CA LYS A 789 64.59 16.30 15.43
C LYS A 789 65.01 15.09 14.57
N LYS A 790 66.03 15.31 13.77
CA LYS A 790 66.74 14.39 12.87
C LYS A 790 67.56 13.32 13.59
N PRO A 791 67.96 12.25 12.92
CA PRO A 791 68.26 10.94 13.49
C PRO A 791 69.76 10.72 13.80
N ALA A 792 70.01 9.80 14.77
CA ALA A 792 71.34 9.17 14.88
C ALA A 792 71.20 7.68 15.19
N ALA A 793 72.05 6.92 14.63
CA ALA A 793 72.06 5.49 14.35
C ALA A 793 72.47 4.55 15.49
N LYS A 794 72.08 3.30 15.35
CA LYS A 794 72.74 2.02 15.72
C LYS A 794 72.99 1.65 17.19
N LYS A 795 72.41 0.60 17.72
CA LYS A 795 72.98 -0.77 17.77
C LYS A 795 72.14 -1.73 18.63
N ALA A 796 72.14 -2.91 18.17
CA ALA A 796 71.51 -4.11 18.73
C ALA A 796 72.03 -4.48 20.15
N VAL A 797 71.26 -5.21 20.91
CA VAL A 797 71.60 -6.52 21.48
C VAL A 797 70.50 -6.99 22.42
N ALA A 798 70.19 -8.24 22.21
CA ALA A 798 69.41 -9.27 22.91
C ALA A 798 69.38 -9.27 24.45
N GLN A 799 68.26 -9.75 24.97
CA GLN A 799 68.11 -10.98 25.75
C GLN A 799 66.99 -10.85 26.83
N LYS A 800 66.11 -11.84 26.79
CA LYS A 800 65.27 -12.35 27.91
C LYS A 800 66.14 -12.83 29.08
N PRO A 801 65.66 -13.10 30.28
CA PRO A 801 64.41 -13.78 30.64
C PRO A 801 63.77 -13.38 32.00
N GLU A 802 62.56 -13.90 32.20
CA GLU A 802 61.87 -14.10 33.49
C GLU A 802 62.72 -14.78 34.57
N PRO A 803 62.35 -14.98 35.90
CA PRO A 803 61.00 -15.19 36.47
C PRO A 803 60.83 -14.81 37.95
N LYS A 804 59.52 -15.09 38.42
CA LYS A 804 59.15 -15.47 39.86
C LYS A 804 59.17 -14.33 40.87
N GLY A 805 58.21 -14.13 41.74
CA GLY A 805 57.18 -14.99 42.30
C GLY A 805 56.66 -14.35 43.58
N LYS A 806 55.48 -14.73 43.99
CA LYS A 806 54.94 -14.84 45.34
C LYS A 806 54.31 -13.66 46.10
N ASP A 807 53.03 -13.96 46.34
CA ASP A 807 52.31 -13.95 47.65
C ASP A 807 51.74 -12.62 48.20
N GLY A 808 50.48 -12.71 48.56
CA GLY A 808 49.88 -11.95 49.60
C GLY A 808 48.44 -11.51 49.44
N ASN A 809 47.52 -12.40 49.43
CA ASN A 809 46.43 -12.62 50.40
C ASN A 809 45.79 -11.33 51.01
N LYS A 810 44.51 -11.08 50.82
CA LYS A 810 43.43 -11.07 51.83
C LYS A 810 42.10 -10.42 51.32
N ARG A 811 41.06 -11.24 51.42
CA ARG A 811 39.68 -11.02 51.98
C ARG A 811 38.78 -10.01 51.27
N SER A 812 37.79 -10.46 50.53
CA SER A 812 36.38 -10.78 50.84
C SER A 812 35.68 -9.78 51.81
N LEU A 813 34.62 -9.14 51.33
CA LEU A 813 33.43 -8.85 52.14
C LEU A 813 32.22 -8.57 51.21
N VAL A 814 31.34 -9.58 51.12
CA VAL A 814 29.94 -9.48 50.71
C VAL A 814 29.15 -9.14 51.99
N PRO A 815 28.10 -8.34 51.91
CA PRO A 815 27.00 -8.53 52.82
C PRO A 815 25.72 -8.95 52.11
N GLN A 816 25.13 -9.99 52.68
CA GLN A 816 23.86 -10.61 52.41
C GLN A 816 22.66 -9.72 52.82
N LEU A 817 21.56 -9.91 52.08
CA LEU A 817 20.20 -9.50 52.39
C LEU A 817 19.65 -10.23 53.63
N PRO A 818 18.64 -9.66 54.33
CA PRO A 818 17.71 -10.48 55.12
C PRO A 818 16.35 -10.56 54.45
N ARG A 819 15.85 -11.79 54.38
CA ARG A 819 14.45 -12.19 54.24
C ARG A 819 13.69 -11.92 55.56
N LYS A 820 12.40 -11.56 55.38
CA LYS A 820 11.19 -11.92 56.18
C LYS A 820 10.21 -10.74 56.07
N SER A 821 8.93 -10.95 55.86
CA SER A 821 7.93 -12.01 56.05
C SER A 821 6.79 -11.77 55.06
#